data_163cf9bbeb696af98bb5f5fd7e4bab94
#
_entry.id   163cf9bbeb696af98bb5f5fd7e4bab94
#
_cell.length_a   1.000
_cell.length_b   1.000
_cell.length_c   1.000
_cell.angle_alpha   90.00
_cell.angle_beta   90.00
_cell.angle_gamma   90.00
#
_symmetry.space_group_name_H-M   'P 1'
#
loop_
_entity.id
_entity.type
_entity.pdbx_description
1 polymer ?
#
loop_
_entity_poly.entity_id
_entity_poly.type
_entity_poly.pdbx_seq_one_letter_code
_entity_poly.pdbx_strand_id
1 'polypeptide(L)'
;THNHPTEIEPFGGAATCIGGAIRDPLSGRSYVYQAMRISGAGDITQPIAETRAGKLPQQVISKTAAHGYSSYGNQIGLATTYVREYFHPGFVAKRMELGAVVGAAPKENVVREKPVAGDVVILLGGKTGRDGVGGATGSSKVQTAASVETAGAEVQKGNAIEERKIQRLFRDGNVTRLIKKSNDFGAGGVCVAIGELADGLEIDLDKVPLKYQGLNGTEIAISESQERMAVVVRPEDVQQFITAAAKENLLAVVVAKVTEKPNLVMYWNGETIVDIERSFLDTNGVRVVVDAKVVDAQEVLPGQAVTSEASLEQDLKSLLSDLNHTSQKGLQTIFDSSVGRSTVNHPIGGRYQITPTEASVQKLPVEHGKTETVSVMAQGYNPYVAAWSPYHGAAYAVIEATARLVAVGSDWSKARFSYQEYFERMDKQAERFGQPVSALLGSIEAQIQLGLPSIGGKDSMSGTFEELTVPPTLVAFGVTTSTAGRILSPEFKAAGESIYYLPGQVLSQDINFDLIKNNFENFADIQAKYEITAAAAVKYGGLAESLALMSFGNRIGAQVDVADLPSVLQAQLGGFVFTSPEQDIPGAVKIGQTKSDFTLIVNGVQLEGAELLASFEGRLEPIYPTEFKQETVIEEVPALVADTVIKAKETVAEPLVYIPVFPGTNSEYDSAKAFEAAGAKVNLVPFVTLDEVAIVQSVDSMVDNIDKANIIFFAGGFSAADEPDGSAKFIVNIL
;
A
#
# COMPACT_ATOMS: atom_id res chain seq x y z
N THR A 1 6.06 -1.82 7.74
CA THR A 1 5.62 -3.16 8.14
C THR A 1 5.24 -3.20 9.63
N HIS A 2 4.16 -3.87 9.96
CA HIS A 2 3.61 -3.98 11.33
C HIS A 2 3.17 -5.42 11.66
N ASN A 3 4.07 -6.37 11.48
CA ASN A 3 3.79 -7.80 11.69
C ASN A 3 3.39 -8.11 13.15
N HIS A 4 4.19 -7.66 14.12
CA HIS A 4 3.94 -7.91 15.55
C HIS A 4 2.69 -7.18 16.07
N PRO A 5 2.51 -5.87 15.85
CA PRO A 5 1.31 -5.19 16.30
C PRO A 5 0.01 -5.79 15.72
N THR A 6 0.03 -6.17 14.44
CA THR A 6 -1.14 -6.76 13.78
C THR A 6 -1.46 -8.17 14.30
N GLU A 7 -0.46 -8.94 14.70
CA GLU A 7 -0.69 -10.24 15.35
C GLU A 7 -1.38 -10.10 16.72
N ILE A 8 -1.06 -9.05 17.49
CA ILE A 8 -1.56 -8.83 18.85
C ILE A 8 -2.93 -8.13 18.84
N GLU A 9 -3.03 -7.04 18.09
CA GLU A 9 -4.26 -6.25 17.94
C GLU A 9 -4.42 -5.89 16.45
N PRO A 10 -5.13 -6.75 15.69
CA PRO A 10 -5.12 -6.70 14.24
C PRO A 10 -5.60 -5.38 13.62
N PHE A 11 -6.60 -4.73 14.22
CA PHE A 11 -7.15 -3.47 13.70
C PHE A 11 -6.12 -2.33 13.81
N GLY A 12 -5.66 -2.05 15.02
CA GLY A 12 -4.70 -0.96 15.28
C GLY A 12 -3.35 -1.21 14.64
N GLY A 13 -2.86 -2.47 14.67
CA GLY A 13 -1.60 -2.83 14.02
C GLY A 13 -1.61 -2.60 12.52
N ALA A 14 -2.68 -2.98 11.82
CA ALA A 14 -2.81 -2.77 10.39
C ALA A 14 -3.10 -1.29 10.03
N ALA A 15 -3.89 -0.59 10.84
CA ALA A 15 -4.11 0.85 10.69
C ALA A 15 -2.79 1.64 10.81
N THR A 16 -1.98 1.30 11.81
CA THR A 16 -0.67 1.93 12.00
C THR A 16 0.33 1.53 10.91
N CYS A 17 0.19 0.36 10.31
CA CYS A 17 1.02 -0.07 9.17
C CYS A 17 0.92 0.94 8.02
N ILE A 18 -0.28 1.30 7.60
CA ILE A 18 -0.47 2.29 6.54
C ILE A 18 -0.19 3.71 7.02
N GLY A 19 -0.55 4.08 8.24
CA GLY A 19 -0.25 5.41 8.80
C GLY A 19 1.25 5.70 8.80
N GLY A 20 2.07 4.79 9.31
CA GLY A 20 3.53 4.93 9.26
C GLY A 20 4.09 4.98 7.84
N ALA A 21 3.57 4.13 6.94
CA ALA A 21 3.98 4.15 5.53
C ALA A 21 3.69 5.49 4.84
N ILE A 22 2.63 6.21 5.25
CA ILE A 22 2.31 7.55 4.72
C ILE A 22 3.25 8.61 5.30
N ARG A 23 3.55 8.54 6.61
CA ARG A 23 4.41 9.55 7.27
C ARG A 23 5.86 9.51 6.82
N ASP A 24 6.40 8.33 6.46
CA ASP A 24 7.76 8.22 5.93
C ASP A 24 8.00 9.15 4.72
N PRO A 25 7.21 9.11 3.63
CA PRO A 25 7.33 10.07 2.53
C PRO A 25 7.01 11.52 2.94
N LEU A 26 6.12 11.75 3.89
CA LEU A 26 5.87 13.08 4.44
C LEU A 26 7.12 13.68 5.09
N SER A 27 7.97 12.86 5.72
CA SER A 27 9.28 13.29 6.21
C SER A 27 10.14 13.85 5.07
N GLY A 28 9.98 13.36 3.85
CA GLY A 28 10.52 13.91 2.60
C GLY A 28 9.68 15.05 2.00
N ARG A 29 8.61 15.50 2.66
CA ARG A 29 7.62 16.49 2.16
C ARG A 29 6.90 16.04 0.90
N SER A 30 6.70 14.73 0.73
CA SER A 30 5.96 14.15 -0.40
C SER A 30 4.52 13.81 0.01
N TYR A 31 3.57 14.23 -0.82
CA TYR A 31 2.16 13.86 -0.65
C TYR A 31 1.92 12.45 -1.16
N VAL A 32 1.48 11.55 -0.29
CA VAL A 32 1.17 10.16 -0.62
C VAL A 32 -0.21 10.06 -1.26
N TYR A 33 -0.31 9.39 -2.40
CA TYR A 33 -1.54 9.31 -3.20
C TYR A 33 -1.83 7.91 -3.76
N GLN A 34 -0.93 6.96 -3.58
CA GLN A 34 -1.03 5.60 -4.09
C GLN A 34 -0.58 4.61 -3.03
N ALA A 35 -1.35 3.54 -2.82
CA ALA A 35 -1.03 2.50 -1.86
C ALA A 35 -1.24 1.09 -2.41
N MET A 36 -0.49 0.16 -1.83
CA MET A 36 -0.59 -1.28 -2.02
C MET A 36 -0.51 -1.96 -0.65
N ARG A 37 -1.32 -3.00 -0.43
CA ARG A 37 -1.29 -3.84 0.76
C ARG A 37 -0.91 -5.26 0.41
N ILE A 38 0.14 -5.79 1.05
CA ILE A 38 0.56 -7.18 0.95
C ILE A 38 0.57 -7.79 2.35
N SER A 39 -0.08 -8.93 2.52
CA SER A 39 -0.17 -9.61 3.81
C SER A 39 0.05 -11.12 3.69
N GLY A 40 0.35 -11.76 4.80
CA GLY A 40 0.53 -13.21 4.88
C GLY A 40 -0.19 -13.79 6.10
N ALA A 41 -0.92 -14.89 5.90
CA ALA A 41 -1.70 -15.60 6.90
C ALA A 41 -1.55 -17.11 6.76
N GLY A 42 -1.94 -17.86 7.78
CA GLY A 42 -2.27 -19.27 7.66
C GLY A 42 -3.58 -19.48 6.89
N ASP A 43 -4.13 -20.69 6.91
CA ASP A 43 -5.42 -20.96 6.28
C ASP A 43 -6.55 -20.26 7.04
N ILE A 44 -7.13 -19.22 6.43
CA ILE A 44 -8.23 -18.46 7.02
C ILE A 44 -9.59 -19.17 6.90
N THR A 45 -9.67 -20.26 6.15
CA THR A 45 -10.89 -21.10 6.05
C THR A 45 -10.96 -22.16 7.15
N GLN A 46 -9.90 -22.29 7.95
CA GLN A 46 -9.88 -23.21 9.08
C GLN A 46 -10.94 -22.82 10.13
N PRO A 47 -11.69 -23.80 10.68
CA PRO A 47 -12.68 -23.56 11.73
C PRO A 47 -12.05 -22.87 12.96
N ILE A 48 -12.76 -21.91 13.53
CA ILE A 48 -12.30 -21.16 14.74
C ILE A 48 -11.99 -22.11 15.90
N ALA A 49 -12.74 -23.21 16.03
CA ALA A 49 -12.52 -24.21 17.08
C ALA A 49 -11.17 -24.94 16.99
N GLU A 50 -10.52 -24.91 15.83
CA GLU A 50 -9.21 -25.52 15.59
C GLU A 50 -8.05 -24.54 15.80
N THR A 51 -8.34 -23.36 16.33
CA THR A 51 -7.30 -22.34 16.58
C THR A 51 -6.29 -22.83 17.61
N ARG A 52 -5.01 -22.68 17.29
CA ARG A 52 -3.91 -23.03 18.21
C ARG A 52 -3.98 -22.22 19.50
N ALA A 53 -3.70 -22.85 20.63
CA ALA A 53 -3.63 -22.17 21.93
C ALA A 53 -2.64 -21.00 21.90
N GLY A 54 -3.00 -19.87 22.51
CA GLY A 54 -2.18 -18.65 22.55
C GLY A 54 -2.15 -17.85 21.24
N LYS A 55 -3.00 -18.20 20.25
CA LYS A 55 -3.15 -17.48 18.98
C LYS A 55 -4.57 -16.98 18.79
N LEU A 56 -4.72 -15.88 18.07
CA LEU A 56 -6.01 -15.49 17.50
C LEU A 56 -6.34 -16.36 16.28
N PRO A 57 -7.63 -16.64 15.98
CA PRO A 57 -8.01 -17.33 14.76
C PRO A 57 -7.51 -16.59 13.52
N GLN A 58 -6.96 -17.31 12.53
CA GLN A 58 -6.42 -16.71 11.31
C GLN A 58 -7.47 -15.90 10.55
N GLN A 59 -8.70 -16.38 10.51
CA GLN A 59 -9.83 -15.66 9.93
C GLN A 59 -10.08 -14.32 10.63
N VAL A 60 -10.01 -14.28 11.97
CA VAL A 60 -10.24 -13.05 12.75
C VAL A 60 -9.12 -12.06 12.51
N ILE A 61 -7.86 -12.51 12.54
CA ILE A 61 -6.71 -11.65 12.25
C ILE A 61 -6.83 -11.04 10.86
N SER A 62 -7.08 -11.87 9.83
CA SER A 62 -7.13 -11.43 8.44
C SER A 62 -8.25 -10.39 8.21
N LYS A 63 -9.47 -10.68 8.65
CA LYS A 63 -10.62 -9.75 8.50
C LYS A 63 -10.40 -8.44 9.27
N THR A 64 -10.00 -8.55 10.52
CA THR A 64 -9.84 -7.36 11.39
C THR A 64 -8.68 -6.48 10.93
N ALA A 65 -7.56 -7.07 10.50
CA ALA A 65 -6.43 -6.34 9.93
C ALA A 65 -6.82 -5.64 8.60
N ALA A 66 -7.56 -6.33 7.74
CA ALA A 66 -8.05 -5.73 6.50
C ALA A 66 -8.96 -4.53 6.78
N HIS A 67 -9.86 -4.64 7.77
CA HIS A 67 -10.70 -3.52 8.21
C HIS A 67 -9.89 -2.37 8.82
N GLY A 68 -8.87 -2.66 9.62
CA GLY A 68 -8.00 -1.62 10.21
C GLY A 68 -7.25 -0.83 9.15
N TYR A 69 -6.62 -1.53 8.20
CA TYR A 69 -5.89 -0.90 7.10
C TYR A 69 -6.83 -0.11 6.18
N SER A 70 -7.96 -0.70 5.73
CA SER A 70 -8.91 -0.03 4.85
C SER A 70 -9.57 1.16 5.54
N SER A 71 -9.97 1.04 6.80
CA SER A 71 -10.55 2.14 7.57
C SER A 71 -9.61 3.34 7.61
N TYR A 72 -8.32 3.13 7.89
CA TYR A 72 -7.34 4.21 7.91
C TYR A 72 -7.14 4.82 6.51
N GLY A 73 -6.87 3.98 5.51
CA GLY A 73 -6.66 4.42 4.13
C GLY A 73 -7.85 5.15 3.53
N ASN A 74 -9.07 4.64 3.78
CA ASN A 74 -10.29 5.26 3.29
C ASN A 74 -10.55 6.62 3.98
N GLN A 75 -10.33 6.73 5.30
CA GLN A 75 -10.50 7.97 6.04
C GLN A 75 -9.53 9.07 5.59
N ILE A 76 -8.27 8.71 5.32
CA ILE A 76 -7.28 9.68 4.85
C ILE A 76 -7.47 10.07 3.38
N GLY A 77 -8.31 9.37 2.64
CA GLY A 77 -8.54 9.58 1.21
C GLY A 77 -7.36 9.09 0.35
N LEU A 78 -6.82 7.90 0.67
CA LEU A 78 -5.73 7.26 -0.05
C LEU A 78 -6.25 6.08 -0.85
N ALA A 79 -6.10 6.12 -2.18
CA ALA A 79 -6.48 5.02 -3.04
C ALA A 79 -5.52 3.82 -2.88
N THR A 80 -6.07 2.69 -2.41
CA THR A 80 -5.36 1.41 -2.30
C THR A 80 -5.78 0.52 -3.46
N THR A 81 -4.98 0.49 -4.54
CA THR A 81 -5.35 -0.10 -5.83
C THR A 81 -4.73 -1.46 -6.11
N TYR A 82 -4.04 -2.02 -5.15
CA TYR A 82 -3.57 -3.39 -5.18
C TYR A 82 -3.57 -3.97 -3.76
N VAL A 83 -4.31 -5.06 -3.56
CA VAL A 83 -4.40 -5.76 -2.26
C VAL A 83 -4.25 -7.25 -2.51
N ARG A 84 -3.31 -7.87 -1.81
CA ARG A 84 -3.05 -9.31 -1.92
C ARG A 84 -2.71 -9.90 -0.56
N GLU A 85 -3.35 -10.99 -0.20
CA GLU A 85 -2.98 -11.83 0.94
C GLU A 85 -2.40 -13.15 0.44
N TYR A 86 -1.25 -13.55 0.97
CA TYR A 86 -0.58 -14.81 0.70
C TYR A 86 -0.83 -15.79 1.85
N PHE A 87 -1.00 -17.06 1.51
CA PHE A 87 -1.31 -18.10 2.49
C PHE A 87 -0.19 -19.13 2.55
N HIS A 88 0.31 -19.38 3.76
CA HIS A 88 1.30 -20.40 4.03
C HIS A 88 1.19 -20.84 5.49
N PRO A 89 1.28 -22.16 5.81
CA PRO A 89 1.16 -22.64 7.20
C PRO A 89 2.09 -21.96 8.18
N GLY A 90 3.29 -21.59 7.74
CA GLY A 90 4.28 -20.88 8.56
C GLY A 90 3.81 -19.52 9.07
N PHE A 91 2.91 -18.82 8.40
CA PHE A 91 2.38 -17.54 8.88
C PHE A 91 1.46 -17.68 10.11
N VAL A 92 1.10 -18.89 10.51
CA VAL A 92 0.49 -19.13 11.84
C VAL A 92 1.45 -18.78 12.96
N ALA A 93 2.76 -18.87 12.74
CA ALA A 93 3.77 -18.41 13.70
C ALA A 93 3.59 -16.91 14.00
N LYS A 94 3.43 -16.10 12.97
CA LYS A 94 3.23 -14.66 13.10
C LYS A 94 2.78 -14.07 11.77
N ARG A 95 1.76 -13.23 11.82
CA ARG A 95 1.23 -12.53 10.66
C ARG A 95 2.29 -11.70 9.93
N MET A 96 2.18 -11.60 8.61
CA MET A 96 2.86 -10.59 7.80
C MET A 96 1.86 -9.49 7.40
N GLU A 97 2.20 -8.22 7.67
CA GLU A 97 1.38 -7.06 7.32
C GLU A 97 2.27 -5.95 6.76
N LEU A 98 2.15 -5.69 5.46
CA LEU A 98 2.99 -4.76 4.71
C LEU A 98 2.14 -3.70 4.00
N GLY A 99 2.60 -2.46 4.04
CA GLY A 99 2.10 -1.35 3.23
C GLY A 99 3.21 -0.79 2.36
N ALA A 100 2.93 -0.62 1.08
CA ALA A 100 3.79 0.10 0.15
C ALA A 100 3.04 1.29 -0.44
N VAL A 101 3.69 2.45 -0.50
CA VAL A 101 3.07 3.69 -0.97
C VAL A 101 3.97 4.44 -1.94
N VAL A 102 3.36 5.32 -2.74
CA VAL A 102 4.06 6.28 -3.57
C VAL A 102 3.62 7.69 -3.18
N GLY A 103 4.60 8.53 -2.89
CA GLY A 103 4.41 9.96 -2.67
C GLY A 103 5.07 10.77 -3.77
N ALA A 104 4.54 11.98 -4.01
CA ALA A 104 5.11 12.93 -4.96
C ALA A 104 5.09 14.35 -4.38
N ALA A 105 6.05 15.16 -4.81
CA ALA A 105 6.11 16.59 -4.49
C ALA A 105 6.56 17.39 -5.71
N PRO A 106 6.12 18.65 -5.87
CA PRO A 106 6.73 19.58 -6.79
C PRO A 106 8.23 19.73 -6.51
N LYS A 107 9.06 19.72 -7.55
CA LYS A 107 10.52 19.73 -7.41
C LYS A 107 11.02 20.97 -6.63
N GLU A 108 10.37 22.10 -6.80
CA GLU A 108 10.65 23.36 -6.13
C GLU A 108 10.37 23.35 -4.61
N ASN A 109 9.59 22.39 -4.13
CA ASN A 109 9.28 22.21 -2.71
C ASN A 109 10.28 21.30 -1.98
N VAL A 110 11.21 20.69 -2.71
CA VAL A 110 12.20 19.77 -2.13
C VAL A 110 13.35 20.58 -1.51
N VAL A 111 13.36 20.66 -0.18
CA VAL A 111 14.43 21.31 0.62
C VAL A 111 15.34 20.23 1.21
N ARG A 112 16.65 20.43 1.10
CA ARG A 112 17.69 19.53 1.65
C ARG A 112 18.75 20.34 2.40
N GLU A 113 18.33 21.06 3.42
CA GLU A 113 19.22 21.82 4.28
C GLU A 113 19.56 21.02 5.54
N LYS A 114 20.82 21.16 6.00
CA LYS A 114 21.20 20.60 7.31
C LYS A 114 20.75 21.55 8.42
N PRO A 115 20.22 21.03 9.54
CA PRO A 115 20.00 21.82 10.74
C PRO A 115 21.31 22.42 11.26
N VAL A 116 21.24 23.64 11.78
CA VAL A 116 22.37 24.34 12.38
C VAL A 116 22.01 24.84 13.78
N ALA A 117 23.02 25.13 14.60
CA ALA A 117 22.81 25.65 15.96
C ALA A 117 21.93 26.90 15.92
N GLY A 118 20.94 26.94 16.78
CA GLY A 118 19.92 27.99 16.85
C GLY A 118 18.59 27.60 16.15
N ASP A 119 18.59 26.66 15.23
CA ASP A 119 17.35 26.14 14.64
C ASP A 119 16.43 25.51 15.72
N VAL A 120 15.15 25.50 15.44
CA VAL A 120 14.11 25.13 16.39
C VAL A 120 13.42 23.86 15.89
N VAL A 121 13.10 22.94 16.82
CA VAL A 121 12.33 21.74 16.52
C VAL A 121 10.89 21.91 17.03
N ILE A 122 9.95 21.79 16.12
CA ILE A 122 8.51 21.82 16.42
C ILE A 122 7.96 20.40 16.36
N LEU A 123 7.23 19.99 17.40
CA LEU A 123 6.37 18.82 17.38
C LEU A 123 5.01 19.26 16.84
N LEU A 124 4.59 18.60 15.76
CA LEU A 124 3.37 18.88 15.01
C LEU A 124 2.43 17.65 15.10
N GLY A 125 1.13 17.90 15.29
CA GLY A 125 0.08 16.87 15.20
C GLY A 125 -0.45 16.42 16.55
N GLY A 126 -0.68 15.10 16.70
CA GLY A 126 -1.36 14.51 17.85
C GLY A 126 -0.63 14.65 19.18
N LYS A 127 -1.36 14.42 20.28
CA LYS A 127 -0.81 14.43 21.65
C LYS A 127 -0.21 13.07 22.00
N THR A 128 0.73 13.07 22.95
CA THR A 128 1.45 11.89 23.45
C THR A 128 0.69 11.16 24.55
N GLY A 129 0.54 9.86 24.44
CA GLY A 129 -0.04 8.96 25.44
C GLY A 129 0.90 7.79 25.76
N ARG A 130 0.37 6.73 26.39
CA ARG A 130 1.11 5.47 26.64
C ARG A 130 1.06 4.49 25.49
N ASP A 131 0.34 4.82 24.44
CA ASP A 131 0.22 3.98 23.25
C ASP A 131 1.60 3.79 22.60
N GLY A 132 1.95 2.53 22.31
CA GLY A 132 3.23 2.15 21.72
C GLY A 132 4.44 2.19 22.65
N VAL A 133 4.27 2.46 23.95
CA VAL A 133 5.40 2.40 24.90
C VAL A 133 5.94 0.98 24.94
N GLY A 134 7.20 0.82 24.53
CA GLY A 134 7.84 -0.49 24.41
C GLY A 134 7.53 -1.25 23.11
N GLY A 135 6.79 -0.66 22.16
CA GLY A 135 6.39 -1.30 20.91
C GLY A 135 7.57 -1.77 20.06
N ALA A 136 8.59 -0.95 19.90
CA ALA A 136 9.83 -1.30 19.20
C ALA A 136 10.53 -2.51 19.84
N THR A 137 10.65 -2.53 21.17
CA THR A 137 11.22 -3.65 21.92
C THR A 137 10.35 -4.91 21.81
N GLY A 138 9.02 -4.76 21.93
CA GLY A 138 8.05 -5.84 21.80
C GLY A 138 8.10 -6.51 20.44
N SER A 139 8.24 -5.71 19.37
CA SER A 139 8.33 -6.20 17.99
C SER A 139 9.55 -7.10 17.75
N SER A 140 10.61 -6.94 18.53
CA SER A 140 11.83 -7.75 18.45
C SER A 140 11.80 -8.99 19.34
N LYS A 141 10.80 -9.15 20.22
CA LYS A 141 10.66 -10.31 21.09
C LYS A 141 9.94 -11.48 20.40
N VAL A 142 10.25 -12.69 20.84
CA VAL A 142 9.47 -13.89 20.49
C VAL A 142 8.10 -13.79 21.14
N GLN A 143 7.07 -14.10 20.38
CA GLN A 143 5.73 -14.23 20.93
C GLN A 143 5.60 -15.52 21.75
N THR A 144 4.85 -15.41 22.84
CA THR A 144 4.44 -16.53 23.69
C THR A 144 2.92 -16.60 23.77
N ALA A 145 2.39 -17.66 24.32
CA ALA A 145 0.95 -17.81 24.52
C ALA A 145 0.30 -16.66 25.32
N ALA A 146 1.06 -16.00 26.21
CA ALA A 146 0.59 -14.85 27.00
C ALA A 146 0.68 -13.51 26.23
N SER A 147 1.35 -13.45 25.09
CA SER A 147 1.62 -12.17 24.40
C SER A 147 0.35 -11.45 23.96
N VAL A 148 -0.67 -12.16 23.51
CA VAL A 148 -1.96 -11.58 23.10
C VAL A 148 -2.65 -10.88 24.26
N GLU A 149 -2.53 -11.41 25.49
CA GLU A 149 -3.17 -10.82 26.67
C GLU A 149 -2.38 -9.66 27.27
N THR A 150 -1.05 -9.68 27.17
CA THR A 150 -0.17 -8.77 27.93
C THR A 150 0.40 -7.61 27.08
N ALA A 151 0.52 -7.77 25.76
CA ALA A 151 1.21 -6.82 24.89
C ALA A 151 0.29 -5.77 24.24
N GLY A 152 -0.99 -5.70 24.58
CA GLY A 152 -1.94 -4.76 23.98
C GLY A 152 -1.55 -3.27 24.10
N ALA A 153 -0.83 -2.89 25.17
CA ALA A 153 -0.32 -1.54 25.37
C ALA A 153 0.87 -1.18 24.42
N GLU A 154 1.56 -2.18 23.89
CA GLU A 154 2.67 -2.00 22.95
C GLU A 154 2.17 -1.64 21.54
N VAL A 155 0.87 -1.83 21.25
CA VAL A 155 0.27 -1.54 19.95
C VAL A 155 -0.11 -0.06 19.87
N GLN A 156 0.37 0.60 18.85
CA GLN A 156 0.01 1.98 18.55
C GLN A 156 -1.46 2.06 18.11
N LYS A 157 -2.08 3.22 18.33
CA LYS A 157 -3.45 3.53 17.90
C LYS A 157 -3.41 4.62 16.83
N GLY A 158 -3.83 4.29 15.62
CA GLY A 158 -3.86 5.22 14.50
C GLY A 158 -5.02 6.21 14.58
N ASN A 159 -4.81 7.44 14.05
CA ASN A 159 -5.81 8.48 13.88
C ASN A 159 -5.68 9.10 12.48
N ALA A 160 -6.38 8.52 11.52
CA ALA A 160 -6.31 8.93 10.12
C ALA A 160 -6.73 10.40 9.89
N ILE A 161 -7.66 10.92 10.71
CA ILE A 161 -8.12 12.31 10.63
C ILE A 161 -6.98 13.27 10.96
N GLU A 162 -6.21 12.98 11.98
CA GLU A 162 -5.04 13.80 12.35
C GLU A 162 -3.98 13.77 11.25
N GLU A 163 -3.72 12.60 10.67
CA GLU A 163 -2.76 12.46 9.58
C GLU A 163 -3.22 13.15 8.29
N ARG A 164 -4.51 13.15 7.98
CA ARG A 164 -5.06 13.91 6.85
C ARG A 164 -4.75 15.40 6.96
N LYS A 165 -4.88 15.98 8.16
CA LYS A 165 -4.53 17.39 8.41
C LYS A 165 -3.05 17.65 8.18
N ILE A 166 -2.18 16.74 8.62
CA ILE A 166 -0.73 16.82 8.38
C ILE A 166 -0.44 16.74 6.87
N GLN A 167 -1.05 15.81 6.14
CA GLN A 167 -0.91 15.72 4.68
C GLN A 167 -1.32 17.01 3.97
N ARG A 168 -2.42 17.64 4.39
CA ARG A 168 -2.89 18.91 3.82
C ARG A 168 -1.86 20.02 4.07
N LEU A 169 -1.35 20.14 5.28
CA LEU A 169 -0.31 21.11 5.62
C LEU A 169 0.96 20.92 4.79
N PHE A 170 1.41 19.67 4.64
CA PHE A 170 2.62 19.33 3.88
C PHE A 170 2.43 19.40 2.35
N ARG A 171 1.20 19.55 1.87
CA ARG A 171 0.91 19.81 0.47
C ARG A 171 1.11 21.29 0.09
N ASP A 172 1.00 22.21 1.06
CA ASP A 172 1.27 23.63 0.85
C ASP A 172 2.77 23.89 0.69
N GLY A 173 3.21 24.23 -0.52
CA GLY A 173 4.60 24.55 -0.81
C GLY A 173 5.16 25.75 -0.02
N ASN A 174 4.31 26.70 0.40
CA ASN A 174 4.76 27.81 1.24
C ASN A 174 5.13 27.35 2.65
N VAL A 175 4.55 26.28 3.12
CA VAL A 175 4.84 25.68 4.42
C VAL A 175 6.02 24.71 4.33
N THR A 176 6.02 23.81 3.35
CA THR A 176 7.06 22.78 3.23
C THR A 176 8.44 23.36 2.96
N ARG A 177 8.53 24.51 2.28
CA ARG A 177 9.80 25.20 2.06
C ARG A 177 10.42 25.84 3.33
N LEU A 178 9.64 26.00 4.41
CA LEU A 178 10.15 26.43 5.72
C LEU A 178 10.89 25.30 6.45
N ILE A 179 10.62 24.04 6.09
CA ILE A 179 11.13 22.87 6.79
C ILE A 179 12.50 22.47 6.24
N LYS A 180 13.53 22.56 7.05
CA LYS A 180 14.90 22.10 6.71
C LYS A 180 15.00 20.58 6.71
N LYS A 181 14.53 19.95 7.78
CA LYS A 181 14.51 18.50 8.00
C LYS A 181 13.26 18.13 8.79
N SER A 182 12.70 16.97 8.53
CA SER A 182 11.60 16.43 9.33
C SER A 182 11.73 14.93 9.48
N ASN A 183 11.10 14.40 10.52
CA ASN A 183 11.01 12.99 10.81
C ASN A 183 9.62 12.65 11.35
N ASP A 184 9.13 11.44 11.11
CA ASP A 184 7.89 10.98 11.69
C ASP A 184 8.11 10.42 13.11
N PHE A 185 7.02 10.27 13.86
CA PHE A 185 7.04 9.59 15.15
C PHE A 185 6.60 8.13 14.96
N GLY A 186 7.58 7.26 14.88
CA GLY A 186 7.42 5.81 14.91
C GLY A 186 8.12 5.23 16.13
N ALA A 187 8.85 4.14 15.92
CA ALA A 187 9.62 3.43 16.93
C ALA A 187 10.58 4.37 17.67
N GLY A 188 10.59 4.30 19.00
CA GLY A 188 11.46 5.10 19.87
C GLY A 188 10.97 6.51 20.18
N GLY A 189 9.83 6.94 19.66
CA GLY A 189 9.17 8.20 20.03
C GLY A 189 10.05 9.44 19.86
N VAL A 190 10.03 10.33 20.86
CA VAL A 190 10.85 11.57 20.88
C VAL A 190 12.35 11.29 20.76
N CYS A 191 12.82 10.20 21.40
CA CYS A 191 14.25 9.84 21.35
C CYS A 191 14.77 9.65 19.93
N VAL A 192 13.95 9.10 19.04
CA VAL A 192 14.31 8.85 17.64
C VAL A 192 13.84 9.98 16.73
N ALA A 193 12.55 10.30 16.74
CA ALA A 193 11.97 11.28 15.83
C ALA A 193 12.64 12.66 15.93
N ILE A 194 12.96 13.10 17.13
CA ILE A 194 13.70 14.38 17.36
C ILE A 194 15.19 14.12 17.45
N GLY A 195 15.60 13.06 18.18
CA GLY A 195 17.01 12.79 18.47
C GLY A 195 17.88 12.56 17.24
N GLU A 196 17.33 12.20 16.09
CA GLU A 196 18.04 11.98 14.82
C GLU A 196 18.06 13.21 13.89
N LEU A 197 17.42 14.31 14.28
CA LEU A 197 17.32 15.49 13.41
C LEU A 197 18.64 16.27 13.29
N ALA A 198 19.42 16.32 14.36
CA ALA A 198 20.71 17.05 14.38
C ALA A 198 21.68 16.38 15.38
N ASP A 199 22.97 16.72 15.25
CA ASP A 199 24.01 16.15 16.12
C ASP A 199 23.90 16.66 17.56
N GLY A 200 23.61 17.96 17.74
CA GLY A 200 23.39 18.58 19.04
C GLY A 200 21.94 19.00 19.21
N LEU A 201 21.30 18.54 20.29
CA LEU A 201 19.89 18.80 20.58
C LEU A 201 19.64 18.95 22.08
N GLU A 202 18.89 19.98 22.45
CA GLU A 202 18.27 20.13 23.76
C GLU A 202 16.76 20.00 23.63
N ILE A 203 16.20 18.96 24.26
CA ILE A 203 14.78 18.60 24.19
C ILE A 203 14.14 18.85 25.57
N ASP A 204 13.06 19.60 25.58
CA ASP A 204 12.25 19.89 26.77
C ASP A 204 10.98 19.02 26.75
N LEU A 205 11.00 17.91 27.50
CA LEU A 205 9.90 16.97 27.57
C LEU A 205 8.66 17.54 28.25
N ASP A 206 8.82 18.60 29.10
CA ASP A 206 7.69 19.27 29.72
C ASP A 206 6.82 20.03 28.73
N LYS A 207 7.36 20.36 27.54
CA LYS A 207 6.64 21.01 26.44
C LYS A 207 5.94 20.06 25.50
N VAL A 208 6.18 18.74 25.62
CA VAL A 208 5.54 17.75 24.77
C VAL A 208 4.05 17.68 25.11
N PRO A 209 3.13 17.89 24.16
CA PRO A 209 1.70 17.84 24.42
C PRO A 209 1.24 16.45 24.81
N LEU A 210 0.51 16.32 25.92
CA LEU A 210 0.07 15.06 26.48
C LEU A 210 -1.45 14.84 26.30
N LYS A 211 -1.86 13.61 26.04
CA LYS A 211 -3.28 13.19 25.98
C LYS A 211 -3.92 13.28 27.37
N TYR A 212 -3.14 13.00 28.41
CA TYR A 212 -3.54 13.01 29.83
C TYR A 212 -2.31 13.17 30.73
N GLN A 213 -2.52 13.57 31.96
CA GLN A 213 -1.46 13.71 32.96
C GLN A 213 -1.02 12.36 33.51
N GLY A 214 0.17 12.32 34.14
CA GLY A 214 0.69 11.16 34.84
C GLY A 214 1.65 10.28 34.03
N LEU A 215 2.11 10.75 32.84
CA LEU A 215 3.26 10.16 32.17
C LEU A 215 4.55 10.67 32.81
N ASN A 216 5.52 9.76 33.00
CA ASN A 216 6.86 10.12 33.42
C ASN A 216 7.76 10.47 32.24
N GLY A 217 8.96 11.01 32.51
CA GLY A 217 9.88 11.44 31.47
C GLY A 217 10.27 10.34 30.48
N THR A 218 10.45 9.10 30.96
CA THR A 218 10.74 7.94 30.11
C THR A 218 9.56 7.61 29.20
N GLU A 219 8.34 7.55 29.70
CA GLU A 219 7.14 7.29 28.90
C GLU A 219 6.94 8.36 27.83
N ILE A 220 7.18 9.65 28.15
CA ILE A 220 7.08 10.74 27.17
C ILE A 220 8.16 10.59 26.10
N ALA A 221 9.39 10.25 26.48
CA ALA A 221 10.54 10.15 25.60
C ALA A 221 10.45 9.00 24.60
N ILE A 222 9.85 7.86 24.98
CA ILE A 222 9.80 6.65 24.16
C ILE A 222 8.40 6.28 23.63
N SER A 223 7.36 7.06 23.97
CA SER A 223 6.00 6.81 23.47
C SER A 223 5.96 6.90 21.95
N GLU A 224 5.36 5.90 21.33
CA GLU A 224 5.17 5.80 19.87
C GLU A 224 3.77 6.25 19.45
N SER A 225 3.14 7.18 20.20
CA SER A 225 1.88 7.79 19.77
C SER A 225 2.01 8.33 18.35
N GLN A 226 1.12 7.89 17.49
CA GLN A 226 1.18 8.10 16.05
C GLN A 226 0.67 9.51 15.65
N GLU A 227 0.73 9.83 14.36
CA GLU A 227 0.28 11.08 13.75
C GLU A 227 0.92 12.31 14.36
N ARG A 228 2.23 12.21 14.58
CA ARG A 228 3.09 13.31 14.99
C ARG A 228 4.24 13.43 14.00
N MET A 229 4.69 14.66 13.78
CA MET A 229 5.89 14.96 12.99
C MET A 229 6.81 15.87 13.79
N ALA A 230 8.11 15.62 13.69
CA ALA A 230 9.13 16.55 14.18
C ALA A 230 9.68 17.34 13.00
N VAL A 231 9.63 18.67 13.05
CA VAL A 231 10.10 19.53 11.96
C VAL A 231 11.13 20.54 12.47
N VAL A 232 12.21 20.71 11.73
CA VAL A 232 13.24 21.72 11.99
C VAL A 232 13.00 22.92 11.12
N VAL A 233 12.84 24.07 11.75
CA VAL A 233 12.67 25.38 11.08
C VAL A 233 13.65 26.42 11.61
N ARG A 234 13.86 27.50 10.85
CA ARG A 234 14.63 28.64 11.33
C ARG A 234 13.86 29.38 12.44
N PRO A 235 14.54 30.05 13.37
CA PRO A 235 13.88 30.80 14.44
C PRO A 235 12.87 31.83 13.92
N GLU A 236 13.19 32.52 12.84
CA GLU A 236 12.33 33.51 12.20
C GLU A 236 11.05 32.91 11.55
N ASP A 237 11.09 31.64 11.18
CA ASP A 237 9.97 30.94 10.49
C ASP A 237 8.99 30.27 11.47
N VAL A 238 9.33 30.19 12.76
CA VAL A 238 8.53 29.47 13.78
C VAL A 238 7.09 29.93 13.82
N GLN A 239 6.85 31.24 13.92
CA GLN A 239 5.51 31.80 14.05
C GLN A 239 4.67 31.56 12.77
N GLN A 240 5.32 31.69 11.61
CA GLN A 240 4.64 31.41 10.33
C GLN A 240 4.22 29.96 10.23
N PHE A 241 5.08 29.02 10.62
CA PHE A 241 4.79 27.59 10.62
C PHE A 241 3.64 27.23 11.58
N ILE A 242 3.69 27.72 12.84
CA ILE A 242 2.64 27.49 13.84
C ILE A 242 1.29 28.03 13.35
N THR A 243 1.29 29.22 12.77
CA THR A 243 0.06 29.84 12.23
C THR A 243 -0.51 29.01 11.07
N ALA A 244 0.34 28.48 10.19
CA ALA A 244 -0.10 27.62 9.09
C ALA A 244 -0.65 26.28 9.60
N ALA A 245 -0.01 25.67 10.59
CA ALA A 245 -0.49 24.45 11.25
C ALA A 245 -1.86 24.66 11.90
N ALA A 246 -2.05 25.76 12.61
CA ALA A 246 -3.32 26.09 13.24
C ALA A 246 -4.48 26.22 12.23
N LYS A 247 -4.23 26.76 11.03
CA LYS A 247 -5.23 26.80 9.95
C LYS A 247 -5.72 25.43 9.48
N GLU A 248 -4.88 24.40 9.64
CA GLU A 248 -5.21 23.01 9.31
C GLU A 248 -5.67 22.20 10.55
N ASN A 249 -6.08 22.88 11.64
CA ASN A 249 -6.47 22.21 12.90
C ASN A 249 -5.36 21.38 13.55
N LEU A 250 -4.11 21.74 13.38
CA LEU A 250 -2.96 21.04 13.93
C LEU A 250 -2.35 21.77 15.10
N LEU A 251 -2.03 21.03 16.16
CA LEU A 251 -1.21 21.51 17.25
C LEU A 251 0.25 21.53 16.80
N ALA A 252 0.96 22.63 17.03
CA ALA A 252 2.38 22.79 16.75
C ALA A 252 3.08 23.47 17.91
N VAL A 253 4.03 22.78 18.55
CA VAL A 253 4.69 23.23 19.77
C VAL A 253 6.21 23.13 19.63
N VAL A 254 6.93 24.18 20.00
CA VAL A 254 8.40 24.15 20.08
C VAL A 254 8.80 23.28 21.27
N VAL A 255 9.51 22.18 21.01
CA VAL A 255 9.92 21.20 22.04
C VAL A 255 11.43 21.02 22.15
N ALA A 256 12.20 21.48 21.16
CA ALA A 256 13.64 21.34 21.19
C ALA A 256 14.35 22.47 20.41
N LYS A 257 15.66 22.57 20.64
CA LYS A 257 16.58 23.50 19.98
C LYS A 257 17.83 22.77 19.53
N VAL A 258 18.30 23.09 18.34
CA VAL A 258 19.60 22.60 17.84
C VAL A 258 20.72 23.37 18.49
N THR A 259 21.75 22.68 18.96
CA THR A 259 22.89 23.24 19.69
C THR A 259 24.23 22.99 18.99
N GLU A 260 25.25 23.75 19.33
CA GLU A 260 26.63 23.55 18.83
C GLU A 260 27.29 22.31 19.44
N LYS A 261 27.02 22.06 20.74
CA LYS A 261 27.57 20.91 21.44
C LYS A 261 26.86 19.64 20.88
N PRO A 262 27.60 18.67 20.36
CA PRO A 262 27.01 17.46 19.76
C PRO A 262 26.57 16.44 20.82
N ASN A 263 25.61 16.83 21.65
CA ASN A 263 24.99 16.00 22.69
C ASN A 263 23.47 15.91 22.45
N LEU A 264 22.92 14.77 22.77
CA LEU A 264 21.48 14.59 22.96
C LEU A 264 21.18 14.85 24.44
N VAL A 265 20.51 15.97 24.72
CA VAL A 265 20.13 16.35 26.10
C VAL A 265 18.61 16.39 26.20
N MET A 266 18.06 15.80 27.27
CA MET A 266 16.62 15.85 27.57
C MET A 266 16.38 16.32 29.00
N TYR A 267 15.45 17.27 29.13
CA TYR A 267 14.99 17.82 30.41
C TYR A 267 13.56 17.33 30.71
N TRP A 268 13.31 17.05 31.98
CA TRP A 268 11.98 16.75 32.51
C TRP A 268 11.86 17.22 33.96
N ASN A 269 10.79 17.97 34.27
CA ASN A 269 10.59 18.66 35.56
C ASN A 269 11.78 19.53 35.98
N GLY A 270 12.43 20.18 35.01
CA GLY A 270 13.60 21.02 35.22
C GLY A 270 14.91 20.28 35.50
N GLU A 271 14.92 18.96 35.48
CA GLU A 271 16.10 18.13 35.66
C GLU A 271 16.59 17.54 34.34
N THR A 272 17.90 17.38 34.19
CA THR A 272 18.50 16.68 33.05
C THR A 272 18.38 15.17 33.28
N ILE A 273 17.58 14.50 32.46
CA ILE A 273 17.38 13.04 32.54
C ILE A 273 18.19 12.28 31.48
N VAL A 274 18.66 12.93 30.43
CA VAL A 274 19.54 12.39 29.40
C VAL A 274 20.60 13.44 29.04
N ASP A 275 21.87 13.06 29.00
CA ASP A 275 22.97 13.83 28.41
C ASP A 275 23.98 12.83 27.81
N ILE A 276 23.88 12.60 26.51
CA ILE A 276 24.68 11.59 25.80
C ILE A 276 25.40 12.25 24.62
N GLU A 277 26.71 12.04 24.52
CA GLU A 277 27.50 12.53 23.40
C GLU A 277 27.10 11.84 22.10
N ARG A 278 26.98 12.57 21.00
CA ARG A 278 26.67 12.06 19.68
C ARG A 278 27.65 10.97 19.25
N SER A 279 28.91 11.14 19.51
CA SER A 279 29.97 10.15 19.22
C SER A 279 29.67 8.78 19.85
N PHE A 280 29.03 8.74 21.02
CA PHE A 280 28.59 7.47 21.62
C PHE A 280 27.37 6.88 20.91
N LEU A 281 26.38 7.70 20.55
CA LEU A 281 25.18 7.27 19.80
C LEU A 281 25.53 6.77 18.40
N ASP A 282 26.52 7.38 17.75
CA ASP A 282 26.96 7.00 16.40
C ASP A 282 27.86 5.73 16.39
N THR A 283 28.17 5.16 17.55
CA THR A 283 28.86 3.87 17.59
C THR A 283 27.93 2.74 17.16
N ASN A 284 28.46 1.82 16.36
CA ASN A 284 27.74 0.59 16.01
C ASN A 284 27.71 -0.44 17.15
N GLY A 285 28.03 -0.02 18.38
CA GLY A 285 28.16 -0.92 19.53
C GLY A 285 29.29 -1.94 19.39
N VAL A 286 29.17 -3.07 20.08
CA VAL A 286 30.12 -4.18 19.97
C VAL A 286 29.91 -4.86 18.61
N ARG A 287 30.97 -4.97 17.81
CA ARG A 287 30.92 -5.69 16.55
C ARG A 287 30.68 -7.18 16.84
N VAL A 288 29.51 -7.67 16.47
CA VAL A 288 29.17 -9.09 16.54
C VAL A 288 29.48 -9.72 15.18
N VAL A 289 30.25 -10.81 15.19
CA VAL A 289 30.52 -11.63 14.00
C VAL A 289 29.75 -12.93 14.17
N VAL A 290 28.96 -13.28 13.18
CA VAL A 290 28.21 -14.54 13.12
C VAL A 290 28.55 -15.27 11.84
N ASP A 291 28.56 -16.59 11.91
CA ASP A 291 28.69 -17.44 10.73
C ASP A 291 27.29 -17.52 10.04
N ALA A 292 27.29 -17.45 8.72
CA ALA A 292 26.11 -17.68 7.90
C ALA A 292 26.37 -18.87 6.98
N LYS A 293 25.47 -19.85 7.00
CA LYS A 293 25.54 -21.02 6.12
C LYS A 293 24.35 -21.00 5.17
N VAL A 294 24.60 -20.68 3.92
CA VAL A 294 23.60 -20.78 2.86
C VAL A 294 23.32 -22.26 2.58
N VAL A 295 22.04 -22.61 2.59
CA VAL A 295 21.56 -23.97 2.34
C VAL A 295 21.09 -24.07 0.89
N ASP A 296 21.42 -25.18 0.22
CA ASP A 296 20.96 -25.45 -1.14
C ASP A 296 19.42 -25.54 -1.20
N ALA A 297 18.86 -25.33 -2.39
CA ALA A 297 17.44 -25.52 -2.64
C ALA A 297 17.02 -26.95 -2.32
N GLN A 298 15.79 -27.13 -1.83
CA GLN A 298 15.22 -28.45 -1.59
C GLN A 298 15.09 -29.22 -2.92
N GLU A 299 15.15 -30.54 -2.88
CA GLU A 299 15.08 -31.37 -4.10
C GLU A 299 13.74 -31.22 -4.85
N VAL A 300 12.63 -31.04 -4.13
CA VAL A 300 11.29 -30.98 -4.70
C VAL A 300 10.89 -29.51 -4.93
N LEU A 301 10.70 -29.17 -6.19
CA LEU A 301 10.18 -27.86 -6.61
C LEU A 301 8.69 -27.70 -6.24
N PRO A 302 8.28 -26.55 -5.70
CA PRO A 302 6.88 -26.30 -5.43
C PRO A 302 6.08 -26.14 -6.72
N GLY A 303 4.84 -26.63 -6.74
CA GLY A 303 3.86 -26.32 -7.79
C GLY A 303 4.08 -26.98 -9.15
N GLN A 304 4.79 -28.12 -9.23
CA GLN A 304 4.84 -28.92 -10.45
C GLN A 304 3.58 -29.79 -10.58
N ALA A 305 2.52 -29.25 -11.19
CA ALA A 305 1.40 -30.05 -11.65
C ALA A 305 1.78 -30.74 -12.97
N VAL A 306 1.73 -32.06 -12.99
CA VAL A 306 1.82 -32.84 -14.23
C VAL A 306 0.39 -33.05 -14.73
N THR A 307 0.02 -32.40 -15.82
CA THR A 307 -1.31 -32.46 -16.40
C THR A 307 -1.34 -33.33 -17.62
N SER A 308 -2.35 -34.20 -17.74
CA SER A 308 -2.73 -34.85 -18.97
C SER A 308 -4.01 -34.20 -19.52
N GLU A 309 -4.33 -34.43 -20.81
CA GLU A 309 -5.57 -33.88 -21.41
C GLU A 309 -6.82 -34.27 -20.60
N ALA A 310 -6.87 -35.48 -20.07
CA ALA A 310 -7.98 -35.98 -19.27
C ALA A 310 -8.14 -35.31 -17.89
N SER A 311 -7.11 -34.63 -17.39
CA SER A 311 -7.09 -33.97 -16.06
C SER A 311 -7.07 -32.45 -16.11
N LEU A 312 -6.89 -31.85 -17.29
CA LEU A 312 -6.71 -30.38 -17.43
C LEU A 312 -7.84 -29.59 -16.74
N GLU A 313 -9.07 -29.96 -16.94
CA GLU A 313 -10.22 -29.30 -16.32
C GLU A 313 -10.18 -29.40 -14.79
N GLN A 314 -9.95 -30.60 -14.27
CA GLN A 314 -9.91 -30.84 -12.82
C GLN A 314 -8.69 -30.12 -12.19
N ASP A 315 -7.55 -30.18 -12.83
CA ASP A 315 -6.31 -29.58 -12.34
C ASP A 315 -6.41 -28.04 -12.34
N LEU A 316 -7.00 -27.44 -13.40
CA LEU A 316 -7.23 -26.00 -13.46
C LEU A 316 -8.27 -25.54 -12.41
N LYS A 317 -9.39 -26.29 -12.23
CA LYS A 317 -10.37 -26.00 -11.17
C LYS A 317 -9.74 -26.10 -9.77
N SER A 318 -8.90 -27.10 -9.53
CA SER A 318 -8.18 -27.28 -8.28
C SER A 318 -7.21 -26.10 -8.04
N LEU A 319 -6.46 -25.70 -9.05
CA LEU A 319 -5.57 -24.54 -9.00
C LEU A 319 -6.32 -23.25 -8.69
N LEU A 320 -7.40 -22.96 -9.43
CA LEU A 320 -8.22 -21.76 -9.24
C LEU A 320 -8.90 -21.70 -7.86
N SER A 321 -9.10 -22.83 -7.20
CA SER A 321 -9.61 -22.90 -5.82
C SER A 321 -8.53 -22.98 -4.73
N ASP A 322 -7.25 -23.01 -5.10
CA ASP A 322 -6.15 -22.87 -4.12
C ASP A 322 -6.14 -21.46 -3.52
N LEU A 323 -5.81 -21.36 -2.23
CA LEU A 323 -5.85 -20.09 -1.49
C LEU A 323 -4.97 -19.00 -2.11
N ASN A 324 -3.84 -19.36 -2.72
CA ASN A 324 -2.94 -18.40 -3.36
C ASN A 324 -3.32 -18.07 -4.81
N HIS A 325 -4.30 -18.77 -5.38
CA HIS A 325 -4.78 -18.57 -6.76
C HIS A 325 -6.22 -18.05 -6.83
N THR A 326 -7.05 -18.37 -5.83
CA THR A 326 -8.47 -17.99 -5.76
C THR A 326 -8.70 -16.46 -5.72
N SER A 327 -9.92 -16.06 -6.06
CA SER A 327 -10.36 -14.66 -6.04
C SER A 327 -10.26 -14.08 -4.63
N GLN A 328 -9.67 -12.89 -4.55
CA GLN A 328 -9.65 -12.05 -3.35
C GLN A 328 -10.52 -10.80 -3.51
N LYS A 329 -11.50 -10.84 -4.43
CA LYS A 329 -12.40 -9.73 -4.73
C LYS A 329 -13.05 -9.15 -3.47
N GLY A 330 -13.63 -9.99 -2.62
CA GLY A 330 -14.31 -9.54 -1.40
C GLY A 330 -13.35 -8.85 -0.41
N LEU A 331 -12.07 -9.28 -0.36
CA LEU A 331 -11.03 -8.58 0.39
C LEU A 331 -10.68 -7.24 -0.27
N GLN A 332 -10.53 -7.20 -1.59
CA GLN A 332 -10.12 -6.00 -2.32
C GLN A 332 -11.17 -4.88 -2.29
N THR A 333 -12.46 -5.23 -2.30
CA THR A 333 -13.56 -4.27 -2.39
C THR A 333 -13.84 -3.47 -1.11
N ILE A 334 -13.24 -3.82 0.02
CA ILE A 334 -13.33 -3.02 1.25
C ILE A 334 -12.37 -1.82 1.26
N PHE A 335 -11.43 -1.77 0.31
CA PHE A 335 -10.48 -0.67 0.15
C PHE A 335 -10.99 0.31 -0.91
N ASP A 336 -10.97 1.60 -0.59
CA ASP A 336 -11.25 2.63 -1.58
C ASP A 336 -10.13 2.64 -2.64
N SER A 337 -10.51 2.46 -3.89
CA SER A 337 -9.59 2.40 -5.01
C SER A 337 -9.72 3.57 -5.99
N SER A 338 -10.66 4.50 -5.76
CA SER A 338 -11.00 5.57 -6.70
C SER A 338 -10.84 6.98 -6.16
N VAL A 339 -10.68 7.14 -4.85
CA VAL A 339 -10.52 8.43 -4.19
C VAL A 339 -9.34 9.22 -4.76
N GLY A 340 -9.48 10.53 -4.91
CA GLY A 340 -8.47 11.42 -5.51
C GLY A 340 -8.53 11.50 -7.04
N ARG A 341 -9.39 10.70 -7.72
CA ARG A 341 -9.56 10.67 -9.18
C ARG A 341 -8.28 10.46 -9.98
N SER A 342 -7.32 9.73 -9.42
CA SER A 342 -6.01 9.47 -10.04
C SER A 342 -5.86 8.04 -10.57
N THR A 343 -6.75 7.11 -10.20
CA THR A 343 -6.69 5.70 -10.54
C THR A 343 -6.87 5.46 -12.03
N VAL A 344 -5.96 4.72 -12.64
CA VAL A 344 -6.01 4.28 -14.05
C VAL A 344 -6.46 2.84 -14.14
N ASN A 345 -5.87 1.94 -13.36
CA ASN A 345 -6.31 0.55 -13.25
C ASN A 345 -6.90 0.29 -11.86
N HIS A 346 -8.15 -0.16 -11.81
CA HIS A 346 -8.78 -0.65 -10.58
C HIS A 346 -8.20 -2.02 -10.18
N PRO A 347 -8.33 -2.44 -8.90
CA PRO A 347 -7.82 -3.73 -8.42
C PRO A 347 -8.34 -4.93 -9.21
N ILE A 348 -9.55 -4.82 -9.73
CA ILE A 348 -10.24 -5.83 -10.51
C ILE A 348 -10.86 -5.20 -11.76
N GLY A 349 -10.54 -5.75 -12.93
CA GLY A 349 -10.90 -5.21 -14.23
C GLY A 349 -12.05 -5.95 -14.93
N GLY A 350 -12.46 -5.37 -16.05
CA GLY A 350 -13.53 -5.85 -16.89
C GLY A 350 -14.92 -5.37 -16.48
N ARG A 351 -15.90 -5.59 -17.36
CA ARG A 351 -17.31 -5.20 -17.15
C ARG A 351 -17.90 -5.81 -15.87
N TYR A 352 -17.48 -7.02 -15.53
CA TYR A 352 -17.97 -7.75 -14.36
C TYR A 352 -17.05 -7.58 -13.13
N GLN A 353 -15.95 -6.82 -13.25
CA GLN A 353 -15.00 -6.57 -12.17
C GLN A 353 -14.50 -7.86 -11.50
N ILE A 354 -13.83 -8.72 -12.28
CA ILE A 354 -13.37 -10.03 -11.80
C ILE A 354 -11.87 -10.24 -12.06
N THR A 355 -11.35 -9.81 -13.22
CA THR A 355 -9.95 -10.05 -13.56
C THR A 355 -9.01 -9.22 -12.68
N PRO A 356 -8.10 -9.84 -11.90
CA PRO A 356 -7.15 -9.11 -11.05
C PRO A 356 -6.18 -8.27 -11.88
N THR A 357 -5.87 -7.05 -11.43
CA THR A 357 -4.86 -6.19 -12.08
C THR A 357 -3.44 -6.73 -11.86
N GLU A 358 -2.54 -6.42 -12.78
CA GLU A 358 -1.11 -6.74 -12.63
C GLU A 358 -0.37 -5.74 -11.74
N ALA A 359 -0.77 -4.48 -11.73
CA ALA A 359 -0.09 -3.42 -11.00
C ALA A 359 -1.05 -2.32 -10.53
N SER A 360 -0.65 -1.60 -9.50
CA SER A 360 -1.26 -0.35 -9.10
C SER A 360 -0.80 0.77 -10.03
N VAL A 361 -1.73 1.49 -10.67
CA VAL A 361 -1.42 2.55 -11.62
C VAL A 361 -2.23 3.81 -11.32
N GLN A 362 -1.54 4.93 -11.05
CA GLN A 362 -2.19 6.19 -10.70
C GLN A 362 -1.54 7.38 -11.40
N LYS A 363 -2.35 8.37 -11.77
CA LYS A 363 -1.86 9.68 -12.23
C LYS A 363 -1.20 10.44 -11.08
N LEU A 364 -0.16 11.21 -11.37
CA LEU A 364 0.48 12.06 -10.38
C LEU A 364 -0.52 13.08 -9.79
N PRO A 365 -0.42 13.40 -8.49
CA PRO A 365 -1.38 14.25 -7.78
C PRO A 365 -1.09 15.75 -8.02
N VAL A 366 -1.07 16.19 -9.28
CA VAL A 366 -0.88 17.62 -9.58
C VAL A 366 -1.95 18.48 -8.90
N GLU A 367 -1.54 19.62 -8.36
CA GLU A 367 -2.44 20.51 -7.63
C GLU A 367 -3.43 21.19 -8.57
N HIS A 368 -2.96 21.62 -9.73
CA HIS A 368 -3.76 22.28 -10.77
C HIS A 368 -3.56 21.65 -12.14
N GLY A 369 -4.60 21.72 -12.98
CA GLY A 369 -4.54 21.22 -14.34
C GLY A 369 -4.67 19.69 -14.45
N LYS A 370 -4.12 19.13 -15.52
CA LYS A 370 -4.18 17.70 -15.85
C LYS A 370 -2.79 17.14 -16.13
N THR A 371 -2.61 15.87 -15.86
CA THR A 371 -1.40 15.12 -16.21
C THR A 371 -1.76 13.79 -16.84
N GLU A 372 -0.93 13.34 -17.80
CA GLU A 372 -0.98 11.98 -18.32
C GLU A 372 0.15 11.11 -17.76
N THR A 373 1.05 11.68 -16.95
CA THR A 373 2.09 10.90 -16.27
C THR A 373 1.47 10.07 -15.18
N VAL A 374 1.82 8.78 -15.14
CA VAL A 374 1.40 7.84 -14.13
C VAL A 374 2.60 7.25 -13.40
N SER A 375 2.41 6.92 -12.11
CA SER A 375 3.27 6.00 -11.37
C SER A 375 2.67 4.60 -11.48
N VAL A 376 3.55 3.63 -11.64
CA VAL A 376 3.21 2.21 -11.73
C VAL A 376 3.98 1.48 -10.65
N MET A 377 3.27 0.78 -9.77
CA MET A 377 3.85 -0.01 -8.68
C MET A 377 3.38 -1.45 -8.79
N ALA A 378 4.32 -2.38 -8.79
CA ALA A 378 4.06 -3.82 -8.80
C ALA A 378 4.84 -4.52 -7.70
N GLN A 379 4.42 -5.72 -7.34
CA GLN A 379 5.09 -6.56 -6.36
C GLN A 379 5.32 -7.97 -6.91
N GLY A 380 6.30 -8.69 -6.31
CA GLY A 380 6.54 -10.10 -6.54
C GLY A 380 6.84 -10.81 -5.22
N TYR A 381 6.25 -11.98 -5.04
CA TYR A 381 6.48 -12.86 -3.90
C TYR A 381 5.71 -14.17 -4.05
N ASN A 382 6.33 -15.27 -3.63
CA ASN A 382 5.65 -16.54 -3.46
C ASN A 382 6.22 -17.26 -2.22
N PRO A 383 5.40 -17.52 -1.17
CA PRO A 383 5.89 -18.11 0.08
C PRO A 383 6.42 -19.53 -0.07
N TYR A 384 5.88 -20.32 -1.00
CA TYR A 384 6.33 -21.71 -1.23
C TYR A 384 7.66 -21.75 -1.97
N VAL A 385 7.87 -20.86 -2.95
CA VAL A 385 9.17 -20.75 -3.64
C VAL A 385 10.24 -20.21 -2.68
N ALA A 386 9.88 -19.27 -1.84
CA ALA A 386 10.77 -18.73 -0.81
C ALA A 386 11.15 -19.79 0.25
N ALA A 387 10.18 -20.63 0.66
CA ALA A 387 10.43 -21.76 1.57
C ALA A 387 11.26 -22.88 0.91
N TRP A 388 11.10 -23.08 -0.40
CA TRP A 388 11.91 -24.02 -1.16
C TRP A 388 13.37 -23.57 -1.25
N SER A 389 13.59 -22.29 -1.51
CA SER A 389 14.92 -21.66 -1.54
C SER A 389 14.80 -20.15 -1.37
N PRO A 390 15.34 -19.57 -0.30
CA PRO A 390 15.32 -18.11 -0.11
C PRO A 390 16.00 -17.34 -1.27
N TYR A 391 17.08 -17.90 -1.86
CA TYR A 391 17.75 -17.33 -3.02
C TYR A 391 16.82 -17.22 -4.23
N HIS A 392 16.20 -18.33 -4.61
CA HIS A 392 15.30 -18.37 -5.76
C HIS A 392 14.01 -17.60 -5.49
N GLY A 393 13.48 -17.68 -4.26
CA GLY A 393 12.32 -16.89 -3.83
C GLY A 393 12.53 -15.41 -4.06
N ALA A 394 13.69 -14.89 -3.66
CA ALA A 394 14.04 -13.48 -3.83
C ALA A 394 14.32 -13.11 -5.31
N ALA A 395 15.06 -13.94 -6.04
CA ALA A 395 15.34 -13.70 -7.46
C ALA A 395 14.03 -13.69 -8.29
N TYR A 396 13.17 -14.69 -8.08
CA TYR A 396 11.88 -14.75 -8.76
C TYR A 396 10.90 -13.67 -8.31
N ALA A 397 11.00 -13.16 -7.08
CA ALA A 397 10.20 -12.00 -6.65
C ALA A 397 10.55 -10.74 -7.46
N VAL A 398 11.84 -10.48 -7.71
CA VAL A 398 12.28 -9.37 -8.56
C VAL A 398 11.82 -9.55 -10.02
N ILE A 399 11.93 -10.77 -10.54
CA ILE A 399 11.50 -11.12 -11.91
C ILE A 399 9.98 -10.94 -12.05
N GLU A 400 9.18 -11.43 -11.10
CA GLU A 400 7.72 -11.30 -11.10
C GLU A 400 7.28 -9.84 -11.06
N ALA A 401 7.82 -9.06 -10.13
CA ALA A 401 7.49 -7.63 -10.03
C ALA A 401 7.83 -6.90 -11.34
N THR A 402 8.98 -7.20 -11.94
CA THR A 402 9.38 -6.62 -13.24
C THR A 402 8.45 -7.05 -14.37
N ALA A 403 8.11 -8.33 -14.46
CA ALA A 403 7.18 -8.84 -15.49
C ALA A 403 5.81 -8.15 -15.41
N ARG A 404 5.29 -7.91 -14.21
CA ARG A 404 4.05 -7.16 -13.99
C ARG A 404 4.15 -5.70 -14.47
N LEU A 405 5.28 -5.02 -14.21
CA LEU A 405 5.55 -3.67 -14.74
C LEU A 405 5.57 -3.64 -16.26
N VAL A 406 6.20 -4.65 -16.88
CA VAL A 406 6.25 -4.80 -18.35
C VAL A 406 4.84 -5.05 -18.92
N ALA A 407 4.08 -5.96 -18.31
CA ALA A 407 2.74 -6.35 -18.78
C ALA A 407 1.79 -5.15 -18.87
N VAL A 408 1.84 -4.24 -17.92
CA VAL A 408 0.99 -3.02 -17.93
C VAL A 408 1.47 -1.90 -18.85
N GLY A 409 2.55 -2.07 -19.58
CA GLY A 409 3.04 -1.06 -20.54
C GLY A 409 3.88 0.05 -19.92
N SER A 410 4.52 -0.20 -18.79
CA SER A 410 5.41 0.79 -18.15
C SER A 410 6.85 0.73 -18.69
N ASP A 411 7.63 1.77 -18.41
CA ASP A 411 9.06 1.79 -18.70
C ASP A 411 9.81 1.04 -17.58
N TRP A 412 9.86 -0.29 -17.70
CA TRP A 412 10.44 -1.17 -16.70
C TRP A 412 11.93 -0.92 -16.47
N SER A 413 12.67 -0.47 -17.49
CA SER A 413 14.12 -0.23 -17.40
C SER A 413 14.49 0.89 -16.43
N LYS A 414 13.52 1.76 -16.10
CA LYS A 414 13.65 2.84 -15.11
C LYS A 414 13.15 2.46 -13.73
N ALA A 415 12.71 1.22 -13.53
CA ALA A 415 12.17 0.80 -12.24
C ALA A 415 13.24 0.92 -11.13
N ARG A 416 12.75 1.22 -9.93
CA ARG A 416 13.52 1.21 -8.70
C ARG A 416 12.81 0.31 -7.70
N PHE A 417 13.59 -0.52 -7.01
CA PHE A 417 13.07 -1.50 -6.08
C PHE A 417 13.23 -1.05 -4.63
N SER A 418 12.29 -1.49 -3.80
CA SER A 418 12.40 -1.54 -2.34
C SER A 418 12.02 -2.93 -1.89
N TYR A 419 12.72 -3.47 -0.91
CA TYR A 419 12.49 -4.83 -0.43
C TYR A 419 11.96 -4.84 0.98
N GLN A 420 11.05 -5.77 1.26
CA GLN A 420 10.62 -6.10 2.61
C GLN A 420 11.02 -7.53 2.91
N GLU A 421 11.87 -7.70 3.91
CA GLU A 421 12.31 -9.01 4.38
C GLU A 421 11.59 -9.40 5.67
N TYR A 422 11.30 -10.71 5.81
CA TYR A 422 10.70 -11.26 7.01
C TYR A 422 11.18 -12.69 7.24
N PHE A 423 11.89 -12.90 8.34
CA PHE A 423 12.50 -14.17 8.68
C PHE A 423 12.16 -14.60 10.10
N GLU A 424 12.41 -15.87 10.41
CA GLU A 424 12.36 -16.38 11.77
C GLU A 424 13.33 -15.63 12.70
N ARG A 425 13.19 -15.84 14.00
CA ARG A 425 14.13 -15.24 14.97
C ARG A 425 15.54 -15.74 14.71
N MET A 426 16.47 -14.80 14.56
CA MET A 426 17.89 -15.09 14.49
C MET A 426 18.42 -15.48 15.87
N ASP A 427 19.15 -16.59 15.91
CA ASP A 427 19.95 -17.02 17.04
C ASP A 427 21.40 -17.30 16.57
N LYS A 428 22.18 -18.09 17.29
CA LYS A 428 23.56 -18.39 16.90
C LYS A 428 23.70 -19.51 15.85
N GLN A 429 22.59 -19.99 15.26
CA GLN A 429 22.64 -21.04 14.25
C GLN A 429 22.99 -20.45 12.88
N ALA A 430 24.05 -20.95 12.28
CA ALA A 430 24.57 -20.42 11.02
C ALA A 430 23.56 -20.56 9.86
N GLU A 431 22.75 -21.60 9.85
CA GLU A 431 21.72 -21.86 8.86
C GLU A 431 20.60 -20.79 8.88
N ARG A 432 20.22 -20.31 10.09
CA ARG A 432 19.21 -19.24 10.22
C ARG A 432 19.72 -17.92 9.65
N PHE A 433 20.98 -17.55 9.96
CA PHE A 433 21.61 -16.39 9.32
C PHE A 433 21.83 -16.59 7.82
N GLY A 434 21.96 -17.84 7.37
CA GLY A 434 22.05 -18.18 5.96
C GLY A 434 20.81 -17.84 5.14
N GLN A 435 19.60 -17.81 5.74
CA GLN A 435 18.36 -17.51 5.02
C GLN A 435 18.31 -16.07 4.48
N PRO A 436 18.46 -14.99 5.30
CA PRO A 436 18.50 -13.62 4.78
C PRO A 436 19.69 -13.39 3.85
N VAL A 437 20.87 -13.96 4.13
CA VAL A 437 22.02 -13.86 3.22
C VAL A 437 21.68 -14.48 1.85
N SER A 438 21.04 -15.65 1.83
CA SER A 438 20.60 -16.33 0.61
C SER A 438 19.60 -15.49 -0.18
N ALA A 439 18.58 -14.93 0.48
CA ALA A 439 17.59 -14.07 -0.15
C ALA A 439 18.22 -12.80 -0.74
N LEU A 440 19.12 -12.14 0.01
CA LEU A 440 19.85 -10.97 -0.48
C LEU A 440 20.69 -11.31 -1.72
N LEU A 441 21.41 -12.43 -1.72
CA LEU A 441 22.20 -12.87 -2.88
C LEU A 441 21.32 -13.09 -4.11
N GLY A 442 20.15 -13.73 -3.96
CA GLY A 442 19.19 -13.92 -5.06
C GLY A 442 18.65 -12.60 -5.60
N SER A 443 18.27 -11.67 -4.73
CA SER A 443 17.79 -10.35 -5.15
C SER A 443 18.87 -9.51 -5.82
N ILE A 444 20.11 -9.56 -5.32
CA ILE A 444 21.26 -8.86 -5.91
C ILE A 444 21.59 -9.42 -7.29
N GLU A 445 21.62 -10.75 -7.45
CA GLU A 445 21.84 -11.39 -8.75
C GLU A 445 20.78 -10.91 -9.76
N ALA A 446 19.50 -10.96 -9.42
CA ALA A 446 18.43 -10.49 -10.30
C ALA A 446 18.58 -9.00 -10.64
N GLN A 447 18.95 -8.14 -9.68
CA GLN A 447 19.19 -6.71 -9.90
C GLN A 447 20.34 -6.48 -10.90
N ILE A 448 21.44 -7.21 -10.75
CA ILE A 448 22.62 -7.08 -11.62
C ILE A 448 22.27 -7.53 -13.04
N GLN A 449 21.66 -8.71 -13.19
CA GLN A 449 21.32 -9.29 -14.49
C GLN A 449 20.29 -8.46 -15.27
N LEU A 450 19.28 -7.92 -14.58
CA LEU A 450 18.25 -7.10 -15.19
C LEU A 450 18.64 -5.61 -15.30
N GLY A 451 19.70 -5.17 -14.61
CA GLY A 451 20.11 -3.77 -14.56
C GLY A 451 19.17 -2.87 -13.75
N LEU A 452 18.52 -3.41 -12.72
CA LEU A 452 17.48 -2.73 -11.94
C LEU A 452 17.96 -2.49 -10.49
N PRO A 453 18.24 -1.25 -10.08
CA PRO A 453 18.72 -0.96 -8.73
C PRO A 453 17.58 -0.91 -7.71
N SER A 454 17.91 -1.21 -6.46
CA SER A 454 17.08 -0.93 -5.29
C SER A 454 17.50 0.37 -4.60
N ILE A 455 16.54 1.03 -3.95
CA ILE A 455 16.76 2.22 -3.10
C ILE A 455 17.04 1.84 -1.66
N GLY A 456 16.73 0.61 -1.26
CA GLY A 456 16.81 0.09 0.09
C GLY A 456 15.71 -0.90 0.39
N GLY A 457 15.43 -1.07 1.66
CA GLY A 457 14.40 -1.97 2.16
C GLY A 457 14.30 -1.93 3.67
N LYS A 458 13.56 -2.87 4.23
CA LYS A 458 13.41 -3.09 5.66
C LYS A 458 13.39 -4.59 5.95
N ASP A 459 13.96 -4.98 7.07
CA ASP A 459 13.93 -6.35 7.57
C ASP A 459 13.13 -6.48 8.86
N SER A 460 12.68 -7.71 9.13
CA SER A 460 12.08 -8.13 10.38
C SER A 460 12.48 -9.58 10.66
N MET A 461 13.16 -9.82 11.78
CA MET A 461 13.70 -11.13 12.14
C MET A 461 13.10 -11.63 13.45
N SER A 462 11.75 -11.66 13.53
CA SER A 462 11.01 -12.03 14.73
C SER A 462 9.84 -12.99 14.44
N GLY A 463 9.89 -13.68 13.31
CA GLY A 463 8.82 -14.53 12.79
C GLY A 463 8.80 -15.94 13.39
N THR A 464 8.90 -16.07 14.71
CA THR A 464 8.89 -17.35 15.44
C THR A 464 7.84 -17.36 16.54
N PHE A 465 7.12 -18.45 16.66
CA PHE A 465 6.22 -18.76 17.75
C PHE A 465 6.40 -20.23 18.14
N GLU A 466 6.98 -20.49 19.33
CA GLU A 466 7.35 -21.83 19.76
C GLU A 466 8.19 -22.55 18.67
N GLU A 467 7.72 -23.68 18.13
CA GLU A 467 8.37 -24.41 17.05
C GLU A 467 8.02 -23.93 15.65
N LEU A 468 7.02 -23.05 15.53
CA LEU A 468 6.58 -22.53 14.23
C LEU A 468 7.45 -21.35 13.77
N THR A 469 7.77 -21.32 12.50
CA THR A 469 8.48 -20.20 11.87
C THR A 469 7.76 -19.72 10.61
N VAL A 470 7.82 -18.42 10.34
CA VAL A 470 7.35 -17.87 9.08
C VAL A 470 8.19 -18.40 7.91
N PRO A 471 7.65 -18.51 6.69
CA PRO A 471 8.48 -18.83 5.53
C PRO A 471 9.51 -17.72 5.35
N PRO A 472 10.75 -18.04 4.92
CA PRO A 472 11.71 -17.03 4.51
C PRO A 472 11.07 -16.09 3.49
N THR A 473 11.13 -14.80 3.73
CA THR A 473 10.37 -13.85 2.91
C THR A 473 11.26 -12.70 2.44
N LEU A 474 11.25 -12.44 1.14
CA LEU A 474 11.63 -11.18 0.54
C LEU A 474 10.54 -10.81 -0.47
N VAL A 475 9.78 -9.77 -0.16
CA VAL A 475 8.81 -9.17 -1.10
C VAL A 475 9.50 -8.05 -1.87
N ALA A 476 9.46 -8.12 -3.19
CA ALA A 476 10.02 -7.09 -4.06
C ALA A 476 8.91 -6.11 -4.48
N PHE A 477 9.12 -4.82 -4.22
CA PHE A 477 8.26 -3.74 -4.71
C PHE A 477 9.02 -2.93 -5.76
N GLY A 478 8.52 -2.95 -7.01
CA GLY A 478 9.07 -2.18 -8.12
C GLY A 478 8.19 -0.98 -8.45
N VAL A 479 8.79 0.20 -8.59
CA VAL A 479 8.10 1.44 -8.96
C VAL A 479 8.76 2.06 -10.18
N THR A 480 7.94 2.48 -11.14
CA THR A 480 8.37 3.20 -12.34
C THR A 480 7.31 4.20 -12.77
N THR A 481 7.51 4.85 -13.91
CA THR A 481 6.57 5.80 -14.51
C THR A 481 6.18 5.38 -15.92
N SER A 482 5.00 5.87 -16.38
CA SER A 482 4.52 5.72 -17.75
C SER A 482 3.60 6.90 -18.10
N THR A 483 2.86 6.78 -19.19
CA THR A 483 1.75 7.67 -19.56
C THR A 483 0.44 6.87 -19.54
N ALA A 484 -0.65 7.49 -19.10
CA ALA A 484 -1.95 6.82 -18.93
C ALA A 484 -2.42 6.13 -20.22
N GLY A 485 -2.18 6.74 -21.38
CA GLY A 485 -2.58 6.18 -22.68
C GLY A 485 -1.80 4.93 -23.13
N ARG A 486 -0.72 4.56 -22.42
CA ARG A 486 0.05 3.33 -22.71
C ARG A 486 -0.31 2.17 -21.77
N ILE A 487 -1.12 2.44 -20.75
CA ILE A 487 -1.41 1.45 -19.71
C ILE A 487 -2.40 0.40 -20.23
N LEU A 488 -2.04 -0.86 -20.03
CA LEU A 488 -2.82 -2.04 -20.37
C LEU A 488 -3.46 -2.64 -19.12
N SER A 489 -4.57 -3.33 -19.31
CA SER A 489 -5.19 -4.19 -18.30
C SER A 489 -5.37 -5.60 -18.85
N PRO A 490 -5.44 -6.64 -17.99
CA PRO A 490 -5.29 -8.02 -18.45
C PRO A 490 -6.55 -8.64 -19.08
N GLU A 491 -7.76 -8.17 -18.79
CA GLU A 491 -8.98 -8.79 -19.28
C GLU A 491 -9.14 -8.68 -20.81
N PHE A 492 -9.57 -9.74 -21.50
CA PHE A 492 -9.89 -9.72 -22.93
C PHE A 492 -10.92 -8.63 -23.27
N LYS A 493 -10.69 -7.86 -24.34
CA LYS A 493 -11.51 -6.68 -24.69
C LYS A 493 -12.59 -7.00 -25.72
N ALA A 494 -12.26 -7.79 -26.72
CA ALA A 494 -13.16 -8.13 -27.82
C ALA A 494 -12.97 -9.57 -28.29
N ALA A 495 -14.01 -10.15 -28.90
CA ALA A 495 -13.92 -11.45 -29.57
C ALA A 495 -13.26 -11.31 -30.95
N GLY A 496 -12.53 -12.35 -31.38
CA GLY A 496 -11.87 -12.41 -32.69
C GLY A 496 -10.47 -11.80 -32.70
N GLU A 497 -9.95 -11.28 -31.57
CA GLU A 497 -8.58 -10.84 -31.46
C GLU A 497 -7.60 -12.01 -31.43
N SER A 498 -6.44 -11.85 -32.03
CA SER A 498 -5.35 -12.83 -31.98
C SER A 498 -4.76 -12.90 -30.58
N ILE A 499 -4.49 -14.10 -30.10
CA ILE A 499 -3.80 -14.35 -28.81
C ILE A 499 -2.37 -14.74 -29.11
N TYR A 500 -1.44 -14.01 -28.51
CA TYR A 500 0.00 -14.20 -28.62
C TYR A 500 0.60 -14.63 -27.31
N TYR A 501 1.68 -15.40 -27.39
CA TYR A 501 2.39 -15.92 -26.24
C TYR A 501 3.90 -15.74 -26.40
N LEU A 502 4.55 -15.23 -25.37
CA LEU A 502 5.99 -15.23 -25.16
C LEU A 502 6.28 -16.16 -23.98
N PRO A 503 6.80 -17.37 -24.22
CA PRO A 503 7.10 -18.31 -23.14
C PRO A 503 8.13 -17.75 -22.15
N GLY A 504 7.84 -17.87 -20.87
CA GLY A 504 8.76 -17.48 -19.79
C GLY A 504 9.72 -18.57 -19.40
N GLN A 505 10.54 -18.25 -18.41
CA GLN A 505 11.40 -19.22 -17.72
C GLN A 505 10.54 -20.15 -16.86
N VAL A 506 10.58 -21.42 -17.10
CA VAL A 506 10.00 -22.42 -16.20
C VAL A 506 10.72 -22.37 -14.85
N LEU A 507 9.95 -22.44 -13.77
CA LEU A 507 10.50 -22.43 -12.40
C LEU A 507 11.53 -23.57 -12.25
N SER A 508 12.78 -23.20 -11.94
CA SER A 508 13.90 -24.12 -11.83
C SER A 508 15.00 -23.55 -10.92
N GLN A 509 16.00 -24.36 -10.60
CA GLN A 509 17.21 -23.89 -9.92
C GLN A 509 18.10 -23.04 -10.83
N ASP A 510 18.11 -23.32 -12.14
CA ASP A 510 18.88 -22.56 -13.11
C ASP A 510 18.02 -21.45 -13.72
N ILE A 511 18.26 -20.18 -13.35
CA ILE A 511 17.54 -19.04 -13.86
C ILE A 511 18.22 -18.53 -15.14
N ASN A 512 17.50 -18.57 -16.26
CA ASN A 512 17.98 -18.01 -17.53
C ASN A 512 17.59 -16.52 -17.63
N PHE A 513 18.41 -15.66 -17.03
CA PHE A 513 18.19 -14.21 -17.05
C PHE A 513 18.22 -13.60 -18.45
N ASP A 514 19.00 -14.18 -19.38
CA ASP A 514 19.02 -13.70 -20.78
C ASP A 514 17.67 -13.91 -21.47
N LEU A 515 17.03 -15.07 -21.30
CA LEU A 515 15.69 -15.32 -21.80
C LEU A 515 14.68 -14.32 -21.21
N ILE A 516 14.72 -14.13 -19.90
CA ILE A 516 13.81 -13.24 -19.19
C ILE A 516 13.96 -11.79 -19.67
N LYS A 517 15.20 -11.30 -19.71
CA LYS A 517 15.51 -9.94 -20.14
C LYS A 517 15.12 -9.72 -21.61
N ASN A 518 15.44 -10.66 -22.47
CA ASN A 518 15.06 -10.62 -23.89
C ASN A 518 13.53 -10.58 -24.05
N ASN A 519 12.77 -11.31 -23.24
CA ASN A 519 11.30 -11.24 -23.26
C ASN A 519 10.80 -9.88 -22.81
N PHE A 520 11.40 -9.25 -21.81
CA PHE A 520 11.02 -7.92 -21.34
C PHE A 520 11.29 -6.86 -22.42
N GLU A 521 12.45 -6.90 -23.06
CA GLU A 521 12.83 -6.00 -24.14
C GLU A 521 11.94 -6.23 -25.38
N ASN A 522 11.74 -7.48 -25.79
CA ASN A 522 10.91 -7.83 -26.93
C ASN A 522 9.44 -7.39 -26.73
N PHE A 523 8.86 -7.66 -25.54
CA PHE A 523 7.46 -7.28 -25.30
C PHE A 523 7.30 -5.76 -25.22
N ALA A 524 8.24 -5.04 -24.61
CA ALA A 524 8.24 -3.58 -24.63
C ALA A 524 8.34 -3.01 -26.07
N ASP A 525 9.13 -3.64 -26.91
CA ASP A 525 9.23 -3.32 -28.34
C ASP A 525 7.93 -3.61 -29.11
N ILE A 526 7.28 -4.73 -28.84
CA ILE A 526 5.96 -5.08 -29.39
C ILE A 526 4.92 -4.03 -29.00
N GLN A 527 4.83 -3.67 -27.72
CA GLN A 527 3.91 -2.64 -27.21
C GLN A 527 4.16 -1.25 -27.83
N ALA A 528 5.37 -0.97 -28.26
CA ALA A 528 5.71 0.30 -28.92
C ALA A 528 5.32 0.33 -30.39
N LYS A 529 5.20 -0.82 -31.05
CA LYS A 529 5.03 -0.94 -32.52
C LYS A 529 3.63 -1.40 -32.93
N TYR A 530 2.93 -2.14 -32.08
CA TYR A 530 1.66 -2.79 -32.40
C TYR A 530 0.57 -2.39 -31.40
N GLU A 531 -0.68 -2.46 -31.82
CA GLU A 531 -1.82 -2.27 -30.95
C GLU A 531 -2.01 -3.53 -30.07
N ILE A 532 -1.84 -3.37 -28.76
CA ILE A 532 -2.08 -4.39 -27.77
C ILE A 532 -3.33 -4.01 -26.98
N THR A 533 -4.30 -4.90 -26.91
CA THR A 533 -5.59 -4.62 -26.24
C THR A 533 -5.64 -5.13 -24.82
N ALA A 534 -5.01 -6.27 -24.53
CA ALA A 534 -4.88 -6.82 -23.18
C ALA A 534 -3.55 -7.55 -23.02
N ALA A 535 -2.99 -7.55 -21.80
CA ALA A 535 -1.76 -8.28 -21.51
C ALA A 535 -1.70 -8.73 -20.06
N ALA A 536 -1.15 -9.92 -19.83
CA ALA A 536 -0.87 -10.49 -18.52
C ALA A 536 0.53 -11.12 -18.49
N ALA A 537 1.19 -11.00 -17.36
CA ALA A 537 2.40 -11.78 -17.08
C ALA A 537 2.01 -13.22 -16.74
N VAL A 538 2.69 -14.20 -17.33
CA VAL A 538 2.52 -15.60 -16.94
C VAL A 538 3.27 -15.86 -15.63
N LYS A 539 2.62 -16.54 -14.69
CA LYS A 539 3.11 -16.71 -13.32
C LYS A 539 3.02 -18.17 -12.85
N TYR A 540 2.77 -18.37 -11.58
CA TYR A 540 2.86 -19.66 -10.90
C TYR A 540 1.78 -20.67 -11.32
N GLY A 541 0.65 -20.23 -11.83
CA GLY A 541 -0.40 -21.11 -12.40
C GLY A 541 -0.28 -21.31 -13.93
N GLY A 542 0.80 -20.84 -14.54
CA GLY A 542 1.10 -21.05 -15.95
C GLY A 542 0.19 -20.29 -16.92
N LEU A 543 0.23 -20.70 -18.18
CA LEU A 543 -0.53 -20.09 -19.26
C LEU A 543 -2.05 -20.30 -19.08
N ALA A 544 -2.48 -21.48 -18.60
CA ALA A 544 -3.91 -21.79 -18.45
C ALA A 544 -4.59 -20.90 -17.39
N GLU A 545 -3.94 -20.66 -16.26
CA GLU A 545 -4.43 -19.69 -15.27
C GLU A 545 -4.54 -18.29 -15.87
N SER A 546 -3.50 -17.84 -16.57
CA SER A 546 -3.49 -16.50 -17.17
C SER A 546 -4.66 -16.34 -18.17
N LEU A 547 -4.90 -17.31 -19.05
CA LEU A 547 -6.02 -17.29 -20.00
C LEU A 547 -7.39 -17.29 -19.29
N ALA A 548 -7.55 -18.12 -18.24
CA ALA A 548 -8.77 -18.16 -17.45
C ALA A 548 -9.06 -16.80 -16.78
N LEU A 549 -8.07 -16.20 -16.10
CA LEU A 549 -8.20 -14.89 -15.45
C LEU A 549 -8.51 -13.77 -16.46
N MET A 550 -7.86 -13.79 -17.63
CA MET A 550 -8.13 -12.82 -18.71
C MET A 550 -9.56 -12.94 -19.25
N SER A 551 -10.14 -14.13 -19.25
CA SER A 551 -11.49 -14.39 -19.75
C SER A 551 -12.61 -13.89 -18.80
N PHE A 552 -12.38 -13.86 -17.50
CA PHE A 552 -13.43 -13.65 -16.49
C PHE A 552 -14.01 -12.24 -16.50
N GLY A 553 -13.19 -11.20 -16.61
CA GLY A 553 -13.61 -9.82 -16.45
C GLY A 553 -14.66 -9.33 -17.42
N ASN A 554 -14.64 -9.82 -18.67
CA ASN A 554 -15.61 -9.50 -19.71
C ASN A 554 -16.42 -10.72 -20.19
N ARG A 555 -16.18 -11.91 -19.63
CA ARG A 555 -16.77 -13.20 -20.02
C ARG A 555 -16.54 -13.48 -21.52
N ILE A 556 -15.34 -13.19 -21.98
CA ILE A 556 -14.89 -13.48 -23.35
C ILE A 556 -14.02 -14.72 -23.29
N GLY A 557 -14.37 -15.75 -24.06
CA GLY A 557 -13.63 -17.00 -24.13
C GLY A 557 -12.41 -16.92 -25.01
N ALA A 558 -11.73 -18.06 -25.14
CA ALA A 558 -10.56 -18.18 -26.01
C ALA A 558 -10.46 -19.59 -26.59
N GLN A 559 -9.89 -19.71 -27.78
CA GLN A 559 -9.44 -20.97 -28.36
C GLN A 559 -7.96 -20.86 -28.65
N VAL A 560 -7.17 -21.74 -28.05
CA VAL A 560 -5.73 -21.77 -28.19
C VAL A 560 -5.22 -23.18 -28.48
N ASP A 561 -4.18 -23.26 -29.29
CA ASP A 561 -3.42 -24.47 -29.57
C ASP A 561 -1.95 -24.24 -29.18
N VAL A 562 -1.46 -25.03 -28.23
CA VAL A 562 -0.10 -24.97 -27.72
C VAL A 562 0.64 -26.28 -27.98
N ALA A 563 1.94 -26.20 -28.21
CA ALA A 563 2.75 -27.35 -28.63
C ALA A 563 2.85 -28.43 -27.55
N ASP A 564 2.79 -28.04 -26.28
CA ASP A 564 2.95 -28.94 -25.13
C ASP A 564 1.86 -28.68 -24.08
N LEU A 565 0.82 -29.52 -24.07
CA LEU A 565 -0.31 -29.40 -23.14
C LEU A 565 0.11 -29.56 -21.66
N PRO A 566 0.96 -30.50 -21.25
CA PRO A 566 1.42 -30.61 -19.88
C PRO A 566 2.08 -29.32 -19.32
N SER A 567 2.62 -28.50 -20.19
CA SER A 567 3.28 -27.24 -19.79
C SER A 567 2.34 -26.07 -19.47
N VAL A 568 1.04 -26.16 -19.83
CA VAL A 568 0.11 -25.00 -19.69
C VAL A 568 -0.19 -24.60 -18.25
N LEU A 569 -0.07 -25.54 -17.30
CA LEU A 569 -0.21 -25.28 -15.84
C LEU A 569 1.16 -25.15 -15.14
N GLN A 570 2.25 -25.22 -15.87
CA GLN A 570 3.58 -25.16 -15.31
C GLN A 570 3.93 -23.72 -14.92
N ALA A 571 4.44 -23.53 -13.70
CA ALA A 571 4.91 -22.24 -13.22
C ALA A 571 5.99 -21.66 -14.12
N GLN A 572 5.79 -20.46 -14.62
CA GLN A 572 6.72 -19.75 -15.49
C GLN A 572 6.80 -18.28 -15.08
N LEU A 573 7.94 -17.66 -15.25
CA LEU A 573 8.14 -16.25 -14.94
C LEU A 573 8.88 -15.55 -16.09
N GLY A 574 8.61 -14.27 -16.26
CA GLY A 574 9.19 -13.48 -17.35
C GLY A 574 8.60 -13.79 -18.73
N GLY A 575 7.43 -14.45 -18.79
CA GLY A 575 6.65 -14.66 -20.00
C GLY A 575 5.39 -13.83 -20.03
N PHE A 576 4.75 -13.70 -21.21
CA PHE A 576 3.58 -12.87 -21.41
C PHE A 576 2.55 -13.56 -22.31
N VAL A 577 1.27 -13.37 -22.00
CA VAL A 577 0.15 -13.64 -22.89
C VAL A 577 -0.59 -12.33 -23.15
N PHE A 578 -0.90 -12.05 -24.41
CA PHE A 578 -1.53 -10.79 -24.80
C PHE A 578 -2.42 -10.92 -26.02
N THR A 579 -3.31 -9.97 -26.20
CA THR A 579 -4.22 -9.91 -27.36
C THR A 579 -3.96 -8.68 -28.23
N SER A 580 -4.20 -8.84 -29.52
CA SER A 580 -4.05 -7.80 -30.52
C SER A 580 -5.02 -8.03 -31.69
N PRO A 581 -5.53 -6.97 -32.37
CA PRO A 581 -6.24 -7.11 -33.62
C PRO A 581 -5.32 -7.52 -34.77
N GLU A 582 -4.01 -7.35 -34.62
CA GLU A 582 -3.01 -7.73 -35.62
C GLU A 582 -2.96 -9.24 -35.85
N GLN A 583 -2.74 -9.67 -37.11
CA GLN A 583 -2.71 -11.11 -37.46
C GLN A 583 -1.30 -11.71 -37.40
N ASP A 584 -0.27 -10.88 -37.41
CA ASP A 584 1.13 -11.31 -37.34
C ASP A 584 1.94 -10.29 -36.53
N ILE A 585 2.56 -10.75 -35.48
CA ILE A 585 3.47 -9.95 -34.64
C ILE A 585 4.79 -10.70 -34.54
N PRO A 586 5.82 -10.26 -35.28
CA PRO A 586 7.14 -10.87 -35.19
C PRO A 586 7.69 -10.87 -33.76
N GLY A 587 8.30 -11.98 -33.38
CA GLY A 587 8.89 -12.12 -32.05
C GLY A 587 7.95 -12.70 -30.98
N ALA A 588 6.66 -12.92 -31.31
CA ALA A 588 5.71 -13.60 -30.45
C ALA A 588 5.04 -14.79 -31.18
N VAL A 589 4.63 -15.80 -30.44
CA VAL A 589 3.95 -16.97 -30.98
C VAL A 589 2.44 -16.75 -30.96
N LYS A 590 1.79 -16.71 -32.11
CA LYS A 590 0.32 -16.72 -32.18
C LYS A 590 -0.18 -18.11 -31.78
N ILE A 591 -0.94 -18.19 -30.68
CA ILE A 591 -1.46 -19.45 -30.14
C ILE A 591 -2.96 -19.65 -30.38
N GLY A 592 -3.69 -18.60 -30.80
CA GLY A 592 -5.14 -18.72 -30.99
C GLY A 592 -5.85 -17.38 -31.14
N GLN A 593 -7.11 -17.36 -30.72
CA GLN A 593 -7.96 -16.18 -30.80
C GLN A 593 -9.00 -16.16 -29.67
N THR A 594 -9.48 -14.98 -29.34
CA THR A 594 -10.60 -14.77 -28.41
C THR A 594 -11.94 -15.13 -29.08
N LYS A 595 -12.93 -15.51 -28.23
CA LYS A 595 -14.27 -15.97 -28.67
C LYS A 595 -15.36 -15.17 -27.95
N SER A 596 -16.54 -15.07 -28.60
CA SER A 596 -17.69 -14.35 -28.00
C SER A 596 -18.43 -15.16 -26.94
N ASP A 597 -18.32 -16.50 -26.96
CA ASP A 597 -18.86 -17.38 -25.95
C ASP A 597 -17.87 -17.50 -24.77
N PHE A 598 -18.40 -17.69 -23.57
CA PHE A 598 -17.60 -17.78 -22.36
C PHE A 598 -17.05 -19.20 -22.14
N THR A 599 -16.26 -19.69 -23.11
CA THR A 599 -15.58 -21.01 -23.04
C THR A 599 -14.09 -20.85 -23.32
N LEU A 600 -13.28 -21.63 -22.63
CA LEU A 600 -11.84 -21.73 -22.88
C LEU A 600 -11.57 -23.07 -23.53
N ILE A 601 -11.02 -23.07 -24.76
CA ILE A 601 -10.64 -24.29 -25.50
C ILE A 601 -9.12 -24.31 -25.59
N VAL A 602 -8.50 -25.34 -25.03
CA VAL A 602 -7.05 -25.55 -25.04
C VAL A 602 -6.75 -26.88 -25.71
N ASN A 603 -6.10 -26.88 -26.86
CA ASN A 603 -5.80 -28.07 -27.68
C ASN A 603 -7.04 -28.96 -27.89
N GLY A 604 -8.20 -28.36 -28.12
CA GLY A 604 -9.47 -29.07 -28.31
C GLY A 604 -10.19 -29.48 -27.03
N VAL A 605 -9.58 -29.33 -25.85
CA VAL A 605 -10.27 -29.58 -24.56
C VAL A 605 -11.10 -28.33 -24.23
N GLN A 606 -12.42 -28.52 -24.16
CA GLN A 606 -13.37 -27.45 -23.84
C GLN A 606 -13.57 -27.34 -22.33
N LEU A 607 -13.43 -26.13 -21.79
CA LEU A 607 -13.58 -25.78 -20.40
C LEU A 607 -14.65 -24.69 -20.29
N GLU A 608 -15.68 -24.93 -19.47
CA GLU A 608 -16.78 -23.99 -19.30
C GLU A 608 -16.35 -22.81 -18.39
N GLY A 609 -16.36 -21.61 -18.94
CA GLY A 609 -15.91 -20.40 -18.23
C GLY A 609 -16.68 -20.13 -16.93
N ALA A 610 -18.00 -20.44 -16.91
CA ALA A 610 -18.82 -20.30 -15.71
C ALA A 610 -18.40 -21.26 -14.59
N GLU A 611 -17.97 -22.48 -14.90
CA GLU A 611 -17.50 -23.45 -13.91
C GLU A 611 -16.11 -23.12 -13.38
N LEU A 612 -15.21 -22.64 -14.27
CA LEU A 612 -13.90 -22.14 -13.87
C LEU A 612 -14.03 -20.91 -12.96
N LEU A 613 -14.95 -20.00 -13.30
CA LEU A 613 -15.23 -18.82 -12.50
C LEU A 613 -15.79 -19.19 -11.12
N ALA A 614 -16.72 -20.16 -11.05
CA ALA A 614 -17.25 -20.63 -9.77
C ALA A 614 -16.15 -21.25 -8.89
N SER A 615 -15.19 -21.97 -9.47
CA SER A 615 -14.02 -22.49 -8.74
C SER A 615 -13.12 -21.36 -8.24
N PHE A 616 -12.93 -20.31 -9.06
CA PHE A 616 -12.11 -19.14 -8.72
C PHE A 616 -12.72 -18.29 -7.60
N GLU A 617 -14.04 -18.03 -7.61
CA GLU A 617 -14.69 -17.16 -6.63
C GLU A 617 -15.11 -17.89 -5.35
N GLY A 618 -15.32 -19.20 -5.39
CA GLY A 618 -16.01 -19.94 -4.31
C GLY A 618 -15.22 -20.10 -3.01
N ARG A 619 -13.90 -20.18 -3.04
CA ARG A 619 -13.09 -20.55 -1.87
C ARG A 619 -13.15 -19.55 -0.72
N LEU A 620 -13.05 -18.26 -1.02
CA LEU A 620 -13.03 -17.18 -0.02
C LEU A 620 -14.40 -16.48 0.15
N GLU A 621 -15.42 -16.82 -0.63
CA GLU A 621 -16.75 -16.23 -0.52
C GLU A 621 -17.37 -16.34 0.89
N PRO A 622 -17.19 -17.46 1.66
CA PRO A 622 -17.67 -17.52 3.03
C PRO A 622 -16.98 -16.58 4.01
N ILE A 623 -15.75 -16.15 3.69
CA ILE A 623 -14.92 -15.28 4.54
C ILE A 623 -15.06 -13.81 4.15
N TYR A 624 -14.98 -13.54 2.86
CA TYR A 624 -15.07 -12.24 2.23
C TYR A 624 -16.18 -12.25 1.17
N PRO A 625 -17.45 -12.17 1.59
CA PRO A 625 -18.58 -12.27 0.67
C PRO A 625 -18.57 -11.11 -0.34
N THR A 626 -18.82 -11.44 -1.60
CA THR A 626 -18.94 -10.49 -2.71
C THR A 626 -20.39 -10.21 -3.08
N GLU A 627 -21.32 -11.07 -2.64
CA GLU A 627 -22.75 -10.97 -2.89
C GLU A 627 -23.53 -10.94 -1.57
N PHE A 628 -24.54 -10.09 -1.50
CA PHE A 628 -25.52 -10.11 -0.42
C PHE A 628 -26.73 -10.93 -0.87
N LYS A 629 -27.08 -11.95 -0.10
CA LYS A 629 -28.35 -12.66 -0.30
C LYS A 629 -29.48 -11.75 0.13
N GLN A 630 -30.22 -11.24 -0.82
CA GLN A 630 -31.38 -10.40 -0.57
C GLN A 630 -32.65 -11.26 -0.56
N GLU A 631 -33.34 -11.29 0.56
CA GLU A 631 -34.63 -12.02 0.70
C GLU A 631 -35.84 -11.17 0.25
N THR A 632 -35.62 -9.90 -0.05
CA THR A 632 -36.68 -8.93 -0.42
C THR A 632 -36.84 -8.81 -1.92
N VAL A 633 -38.07 -8.73 -2.38
CA VAL A 633 -38.40 -8.41 -3.78
C VAL A 633 -37.89 -6.99 -4.09
N ILE A 634 -37.09 -6.90 -5.15
CA ILE A 634 -36.66 -5.59 -5.66
C ILE A 634 -37.83 -4.98 -6.43
N GLU A 635 -38.35 -3.87 -5.94
CA GLU A 635 -39.36 -3.10 -6.66
C GLU A 635 -38.69 -2.30 -7.80
N GLU A 636 -39.26 -2.38 -9.00
CA GLU A 636 -38.84 -1.53 -10.10
C GLU A 636 -39.30 -0.11 -9.84
N VAL A 637 -38.34 0.80 -9.67
CA VAL A 637 -38.61 2.25 -9.56
C VAL A 637 -38.52 2.84 -10.96
N PRO A 638 -39.58 3.44 -11.50
CA PRO A 638 -39.53 4.07 -12.81
C PRO A 638 -38.58 5.24 -12.80
N ALA A 639 -37.76 5.36 -13.87
CA ALA A 639 -36.83 6.46 -14.02
C ALA A 639 -37.62 7.80 -14.08
N LEU A 640 -37.22 8.74 -13.23
CA LEU A 640 -37.77 10.10 -13.30
C LEU A 640 -37.16 10.79 -14.53
N VAL A 641 -38.03 11.10 -15.50
CA VAL A 641 -37.68 11.92 -16.65
C VAL A 641 -38.20 13.33 -16.39
N ALA A 642 -37.27 14.29 -16.27
CA ALA A 642 -37.67 15.69 -16.07
C ALA A 642 -38.14 16.31 -17.41
N ASP A 643 -39.34 16.80 -17.48
CA ASP A 643 -39.90 17.48 -18.67
C ASP A 643 -39.20 18.82 -18.93
N THR A 644 -38.60 19.42 -17.91
CA THR A 644 -37.91 20.71 -18.00
C THR A 644 -36.59 20.69 -17.23
N VAL A 645 -35.54 21.27 -17.81
CA VAL A 645 -34.28 21.51 -17.12
C VAL A 645 -34.41 22.88 -16.39
N ILE A 646 -34.32 22.85 -15.07
CA ILE A 646 -34.27 24.07 -14.25
C ILE A 646 -32.94 24.76 -14.51
N LYS A 647 -33.01 26.01 -14.97
CA LYS A 647 -31.83 26.86 -15.20
C LYS A 647 -31.75 27.96 -14.17
N ALA A 648 -30.54 28.37 -13.81
CA ALA A 648 -30.36 29.55 -12.96
C ALA A 648 -30.95 30.80 -13.64
N LYS A 649 -31.58 31.67 -12.84
CA LYS A 649 -32.14 32.94 -13.35
C LYS A 649 -31.07 33.90 -13.82
N GLU A 650 -29.91 33.86 -13.14
CA GLU A 650 -28.72 34.64 -13.47
C GLU A 650 -27.59 33.69 -13.78
N THR A 651 -26.81 33.97 -14.83
CA THR A 651 -25.65 33.16 -15.23
C THR A 651 -24.37 33.96 -15.04
N VAL A 652 -23.35 33.32 -14.50
CA VAL A 652 -22.00 33.88 -14.34
C VAL A 652 -21.00 33.08 -15.22
N ALA A 653 -20.00 33.75 -15.78
CA ALA A 653 -19.06 33.12 -16.66
C ALA A 653 -18.18 32.09 -15.92
N GLU A 654 -17.79 32.40 -14.69
CA GLU A 654 -16.99 31.53 -13.81
C GLU A 654 -17.68 31.42 -12.44
N PRO A 655 -18.52 30.42 -12.20
CA PRO A 655 -19.16 30.23 -10.89
C PRO A 655 -18.12 30.03 -9.79
N LEU A 656 -18.34 30.69 -8.64
CA LEU A 656 -17.53 30.44 -7.44
C LEU A 656 -18.16 29.31 -6.62
N VAL A 657 -17.40 28.25 -6.42
CA VAL A 657 -17.75 27.11 -5.57
C VAL A 657 -17.04 27.24 -4.23
N TYR A 658 -17.81 27.28 -3.15
CA TYR A 658 -17.29 27.22 -1.79
C TYR A 658 -17.37 25.79 -1.26
N ILE A 659 -16.23 25.26 -0.81
CA ILE A 659 -16.11 23.93 -0.20
C ILE A 659 -15.52 24.09 1.21
N PRO A 660 -16.33 24.07 2.28
CA PRO A 660 -15.81 24.01 3.63
C PRO A 660 -15.14 22.65 3.89
N VAL A 661 -13.99 22.67 4.55
CA VAL A 661 -13.23 21.47 4.87
C VAL A 661 -13.23 21.27 6.37
N PHE A 662 -14.00 20.31 6.84
CA PHE A 662 -14.08 19.93 8.25
C PHE A 662 -12.98 18.90 8.59
N PRO A 663 -12.59 18.75 9.87
CA PRO A 663 -11.77 17.62 10.28
C PRO A 663 -12.39 16.29 9.83
N GLY A 664 -11.66 15.50 9.04
CA GLY A 664 -12.14 14.24 8.45
C GLY A 664 -12.74 14.35 7.04
N THR A 665 -12.92 15.54 6.48
CA THR A 665 -13.20 15.69 5.04
C THR A 665 -12.03 15.15 4.23
N ASN A 666 -12.29 14.30 3.23
CA ASN A 666 -11.26 13.67 2.41
C ASN A 666 -11.49 13.71 0.89
N SER A 667 -12.64 14.21 0.44
CA SER A 667 -13.00 14.30 -0.99
C SER A 667 -12.98 15.73 -1.52
N GLU A 668 -12.37 16.67 -0.80
CA GLU A 668 -12.33 18.09 -1.19
C GLU A 668 -11.50 18.34 -2.45
N TYR A 669 -10.36 17.64 -2.63
CA TYR A 669 -9.49 17.83 -3.78
C TYR A 669 -10.07 17.28 -5.08
N ASP A 670 -10.66 16.09 -5.04
CA ASP A 670 -11.32 15.47 -6.20
C ASP A 670 -12.62 16.21 -6.58
N SER A 671 -13.39 16.70 -5.60
CA SER A 671 -14.54 17.57 -5.81
C SER A 671 -14.11 18.89 -6.45
N ALA A 672 -13.07 19.54 -5.92
CA ALA A 672 -12.52 20.77 -6.50
C ALA A 672 -12.13 20.58 -7.96
N LYS A 673 -11.38 19.52 -8.27
CA LYS A 673 -10.98 19.19 -9.67
C LYS A 673 -12.17 18.97 -10.60
N ALA A 674 -13.28 18.40 -10.09
CA ALA A 674 -14.49 18.21 -10.89
C ALA A 674 -15.13 19.54 -11.26
N PHE A 675 -15.26 20.47 -10.31
CA PHE A 675 -15.80 21.82 -10.55
C PHE A 675 -14.88 22.66 -11.45
N GLU A 676 -13.56 22.62 -11.23
CA GLU A 676 -12.58 23.31 -12.09
C GLU A 676 -12.62 22.78 -13.51
N ALA A 677 -12.76 21.46 -13.72
CA ALA A 677 -12.91 20.88 -15.04
C ALA A 677 -14.19 21.33 -15.77
N ALA A 678 -15.22 21.71 -15.02
CA ALA A 678 -16.46 22.28 -15.53
C ALA A 678 -16.40 23.81 -15.73
N GLY A 679 -15.26 24.46 -15.43
CA GLY A 679 -15.02 25.89 -15.62
C GLY A 679 -15.37 26.78 -14.43
N ALA A 680 -15.51 26.20 -13.23
CA ALA A 680 -15.75 26.96 -12.01
C ALA A 680 -14.43 27.36 -11.32
N LYS A 681 -14.48 28.40 -10.50
CA LYS A 681 -13.48 28.68 -9.48
C LYS A 681 -13.83 28.00 -8.18
N VAL A 682 -12.85 27.41 -7.49
CA VAL A 682 -13.09 26.72 -6.22
C VAL A 682 -12.35 27.41 -5.09
N ASN A 683 -13.03 27.59 -3.96
CA ASN A 683 -12.49 28.08 -2.71
C ASN A 683 -12.62 26.99 -1.65
N LEU A 684 -11.48 26.35 -1.30
CA LEU A 684 -11.36 25.36 -0.23
C LEU A 684 -10.98 26.08 1.05
N VAL A 685 -11.83 26.02 2.08
CA VAL A 685 -11.56 26.72 3.34
C VAL A 685 -11.68 25.75 4.52
N PRO A 686 -10.58 25.49 5.25
CA PRO A 686 -10.63 24.69 6.48
C PRO A 686 -11.49 25.36 7.55
N PHE A 687 -12.32 24.56 8.21
CA PHE A 687 -13.07 24.96 9.39
C PHE A 687 -12.23 24.62 10.63
N VAL A 688 -11.75 25.63 11.34
CA VAL A 688 -10.82 25.47 12.47
C VAL A 688 -11.61 25.32 13.78
N THR A 689 -11.27 24.27 14.56
CA THR A 689 -11.95 23.88 15.80
C THR A 689 -11.00 23.80 17.01
N LEU A 690 -9.81 24.42 16.95
CA LEU A 690 -8.80 24.33 18.00
C LEU A 690 -9.23 24.92 19.34
N ASP A 691 -9.99 26.01 19.30
CA ASP A 691 -10.57 26.67 20.46
C ASP A 691 -11.86 27.43 20.11
N GLU A 692 -12.53 28.01 21.10
CA GLU A 692 -13.79 28.72 20.91
C GLU A 692 -13.65 29.94 19.97
N VAL A 693 -12.52 30.65 20.03
CA VAL A 693 -12.25 31.82 19.17
C VAL A 693 -12.11 31.38 17.72
N ALA A 694 -11.38 30.31 17.46
CA ALA A 694 -11.19 29.75 16.13
C ALA A 694 -12.53 29.26 15.54
N ILE A 695 -13.40 28.65 16.35
CA ILE A 695 -14.75 28.24 15.93
C ILE A 695 -15.57 29.46 15.48
N VAL A 696 -15.63 30.52 16.29
CA VAL A 696 -16.37 31.76 15.94
C VAL A 696 -15.83 32.37 14.66
N GLN A 697 -14.51 32.50 14.52
CA GLN A 697 -13.88 33.02 13.30
C GLN A 697 -14.19 32.14 12.07
N SER A 698 -14.24 30.83 12.25
CA SER A 698 -14.58 29.90 11.16
C SER A 698 -16.05 30.03 10.74
N VAL A 699 -16.96 30.24 11.68
CA VAL A 699 -18.38 30.50 11.39
C VAL A 699 -18.51 31.81 10.62
N ASP A 700 -17.90 32.90 11.07
CA ASP A 700 -17.93 34.19 10.37
C ASP A 700 -17.37 34.07 8.94
N SER A 701 -16.24 33.38 8.80
CA SER A 701 -15.64 33.08 7.49
C SER A 701 -16.56 32.24 6.62
N MET A 702 -17.26 31.25 7.19
CA MET A 702 -18.19 30.42 6.46
C MET A 702 -19.40 31.22 5.94
N VAL A 703 -19.99 32.08 6.76
CA VAL A 703 -21.09 32.96 6.35
C VAL A 703 -20.64 33.88 5.22
N ASP A 704 -19.47 34.51 5.35
CA ASP A 704 -18.90 35.36 4.32
C ASP A 704 -18.66 34.64 2.98
N ASN A 705 -18.24 33.38 3.01
CA ASN A 705 -18.04 32.58 1.81
C ASN A 705 -19.35 32.09 1.20
N ILE A 706 -20.35 31.77 2.01
CA ILE A 706 -21.69 31.41 1.56
C ILE A 706 -22.32 32.59 0.79
N ASP A 707 -22.22 33.80 1.32
CA ASP A 707 -22.76 35.02 0.69
C ASP A 707 -22.13 35.34 -0.67
N LYS A 708 -20.87 34.97 -0.87
CA LYS A 708 -20.10 35.20 -2.11
C LYS A 708 -20.23 34.06 -3.14
N ALA A 709 -20.58 32.86 -2.71
CA ALA A 709 -20.58 31.67 -3.54
C ALA A 709 -21.80 31.57 -4.45
N ASN A 710 -21.62 31.05 -5.66
CA ASN A 710 -22.70 30.62 -6.52
C ASN A 710 -23.12 29.18 -6.24
N ILE A 711 -22.22 28.37 -5.73
CA ILE A 711 -22.44 26.98 -5.38
C ILE A 711 -21.75 26.72 -4.02
N ILE A 712 -22.48 26.04 -3.13
CA ILE A 712 -21.95 25.54 -1.86
C ILE A 712 -21.91 24.02 -1.97
N PHE A 713 -20.74 23.44 -1.69
CA PHE A 713 -20.54 22.00 -1.80
C PHE A 713 -19.92 21.42 -0.52
N PHE A 714 -20.64 20.56 0.16
CA PHE A 714 -20.15 19.80 1.31
C PHE A 714 -19.56 18.49 0.80
N ALA A 715 -18.23 18.40 0.80
CA ALA A 715 -17.52 17.22 0.36
C ALA A 715 -17.69 16.06 1.36
N GLY A 716 -17.65 14.83 0.85
CA GLY A 716 -17.68 13.63 1.67
C GLY A 716 -16.43 13.44 2.50
N GLY A 717 -16.47 12.49 3.43
CA GLY A 717 -15.36 12.12 4.30
C GLY A 717 -15.82 11.41 5.56
N PHE A 718 -14.89 11.16 6.44
CA PHE A 718 -15.09 10.54 7.76
C PHE A 718 -14.91 11.59 8.87
N SER A 719 -15.48 12.77 8.66
CA SER A 719 -15.55 13.77 9.72
C SER A 719 -16.28 13.14 10.91
N ALA A 720 -15.98 13.58 12.13
CA ALA A 720 -16.73 13.18 13.34
C ALA A 720 -18.26 13.24 13.17
N ALA A 721 -18.67 13.27 11.97
CA ALA A 721 -19.92 13.49 11.30
C ALA A 721 -20.74 12.25 11.02
N ASP A 722 -20.14 11.09 10.96
CA ASP A 722 -20.86 9.84 10.65
C ASP A 722 -21.54 9.24 11.90
N GLU A 723 -21.22 9.75 13.07
CA GLU A 723 -21.86 9.44 14.33
C GLU A 723 -22.94 10.51 14.67
N PRO A 724 -23.82 10.27 15.68
CA PRO A 724 -24.96 11.16 15.99
C PRO A 724 -24.62 12.65 16.14
N ASP A 725 -23.37 12.97 16.38
CA ASP A 725 -22.88 14.32 16.60
C ASP A 725 -22.03 14.87 15.43
N GLY A 726 -22.22 14.34 14.25
CA GLY A 726 -21.42 14.63 13.08
C GLY A 726 -21.45 16.06 12.53
N SER A 727 -20.61 16.33 11.51
CA SER A 727 -20.47 17.67 10.89
C SER A 727 -21.79 18.25 10.44
N ALA A 728 -22.74 17.46 9.96
CA ALA A 728 -24.06 17.94 9.56
C ALA A 728 -24.81 18.51 10.76
N LYS A 729 -24.85 17.81 11.89
CA LYS A 729 -25.47 18.28 13.13
C LYS A 729 -24.75 19.52 13.69
N PHE A 730 -23.42 19.52 13.64
CA PHE A 730 -22.62 20.68 14.03
C PHE A 730 -22.95 21.89 13.16
N ILE A 731 -22.96 21.74 11.84
CA ILE A 731 -23.30 22.82 10.89
C ILE A 731 -24.70 23.37 11.17
N VAL A 732 -25.71 22.50 11.31
CA VAL A 732 -27.08 22.92 11.57
C VAL A 732 -27.23 23.66 12.89
N ASN A 733 -26.38 23.38 13.88
CA ASN A 733 -26.47 24.04 15.20
C ASN A 733 -25.72 25.38 15.26
N ILE A 734 -24.76 25.64 14.35
CA ILE A 734 -23.97 26.87 14.35
C ILE A 734 -24.39 27.88 13.28
N LEU A 735 -24.99 27.45 12.19
CA LEU A 735 -25.59 28.31 11.16
C LEU A 735 -27.05 28.54 11.41
#